data_04b1970099b6ae7200abec959e6cebf7
#
_entry.id   04b1970099b6ae7200abec959e6cebf7
#
_cell.length_a   1.000
_cell.length_b   1.000
_cell.length_c   1.000
_cell.angle_alpha   90.00
_cell.angle_beta   90.00
_cell.angle_gamma   90.00
#
_symmetry.space_group_name_H-M   'P 1'
#
loop_
_entity.id
_entity.type
_entity.pdbx_description
1 polymer ?
#
loop_
_entity_poly.entity_id
_entity_poly.type
_entity_poly.pdbx_seq_one_letter_code
_entity_poly.pdbx_strand_id
1 'polypeptide(L)'
;MKFGLVHRIMTDALATLGLLSLLTGGELDLTMTIITAVCMVFAVLIPERYQEHPRLRSLGVFASLTLLVVQLTRAASGGDLLQLAVEFAAALQVIRVATRRGAAHDQQIILLALLHLVAGTVLGGGLAYGLSLVGFLVIAPGALVLSHLRREVEGNYRQGARDRTGLPVDVPRILRSRRVISRRFLLVTCSLSIPVFLFTALLFLAFPRVGLSLLLLNHSRSSRMIGFSARVELGGVGKLRSDPTIAMRVHVAERPEGSRLALYLRGTSFDAYDGSSWTRTRTTSNPVSLTDNEFWIAGSRRDVEPSMTIDLEPITPQIVFLPADAVGFRLTEPNEAFSGRSLKILSADGGEYKYERADERGLQYDVYRGRYRPEALSAGDLERYLEVPPAIIQPVSELARQWAGSDSEDWEMARDVQERLRTDYRYDLDSPSGAAAQPLLHFLFESKAGHCEYYSTAMAMLLRTLGVPTRNVTGFIGGTYNRFGDFYAVRQGDAHSWVEVYLTGHGWTRYDPTPPLSSAPRSDVTGVVAFLRDIIEAAAQRWSRHVIGYDLDQQIELFRSVKQRYHAWGGQQMGRHLRRYVPVLAVVVLGGIAYLGWRRFASSRTRTRPSKVAGQGAAVTRAVELYRSLEDALRLMGVSRQPATPPLAHARALVHLKHPAANEVLALTECYLEARFGRRELTPEEARSFELRVKSLRQLKLPEDRAA
;
A
#
# COMPACT_ATOMS: atom_id res chain seq x y z
N MET A 1 -10.74 20.58 23.49
CA MET A 1 -10.57 19.10 23.50
C MET A 1 -9.55 18.77 24.58
N LYS A 2 -9.61 17.63 25.26
CA LYS A 2 -8.59 17.27 26.27
C LYS A 2 -7.28 16.94 25.55
N PHE A 3 -6.17 17.52 25.98
CA PHE A 3 -4.87 17.38 25.30
C PHE A 3 -4.43 15.92 25.18
N GLY A 4 -4.38 15.18 26.30
CA GLY A 4 -3.96 13.77 26.28
C GLY A 4 -4.82 12.88 25.39
N LEU A 5 -6.16 13.10 25.37
CA LEU A 5 -7.06 12.32 24.52
C LEU A 5 -6.81 12.56 23.02
N VAL A 6 -6.67 13.83 22.62
CA VAL A 6 -6.40 14.16 21.20
C VAL A 6 -5.07 13.58 20.75
N HIS A 7 -4.04 13.73 21.56
CA HIS A 7 -2.73 13.17 21.28
C HIS A 7 -2.81 11.64 21.12
N ARG A 8 -3.50 10.96 22.06
CA ARG A 8 -3.71 9.52 21.98
C ARG A 8 -4.41 9.09 20.69
N ILE A 9 -5.56 9.72 20.37
CA ILE A 9 -6.32 9.40 19.17
C ILE A 9 -5.47 9.57 17.90
N MET A 10 -4.68 10.66 17.81
CA MET A 10 -3.82 10.88 16.65
C MET A 10 -2.67 9.89 16.56
N THR A 11 -2.06 9.51 17.68
CA THR A 11 -1.01 8.48 17.73
C THR A 11 -1.56 7.11 17.37
N ASP A 12 -2.73 6.75 17.89
CA ASP A 12 -3.42 5.49 17.56
C ASP A 12 -3.82 5.43 16.09
N ALA A 13 -4.30 6.55 15.54
CA ALA A 13 -4.61 6.65 14.11
C ALA A 13 -3.37 6.45 13.23
N LEU A 14 -2.22 7.06 13.58
CA LEU A 14 -0.96 6.83 12.85
C LEU A 14 -0.50 5.36 12.94
N ALA A 15 -0.59 4.77 14.13
CA ALA A 15 -0.24 3.37 14.35
C ALA A 15 -1.12 2.43 13.52
N THR A 16 -2.43 2.70 13.47
CA THR A 16 -3.39 1.93 12.69
C THR A 16 -3.17 2.09 11.19
N LEU A 17 -2.93 3.32 10.70
CA LEU A 17 -2.65 3.59 9.29
C LEU A 17 -1.33 2.94 8.83
N GLY A 18 -0.27 3.04 9.66
CA GLY A 18 0.99 2.35 9.38
C GLY A 18 0.81 0.84 9.32
N LEU A 19 0.11 0.25 10.29
CA LEU A 19 -0.17 -1.17 10.30
C LEU A 19 -1.05 -1.60 9.11
N LEU A 20 -2.09 -0.83 8.77
CA LEU A 20 -2.95 -1.10 7.63
C LEU A 20 -2.17 -1.11 6.32
N SER A 21 -1.22 -0.17 6.14
CA SER A 21 -0.36 -0.14 4.95
C SER A 21 0.47 -1.42 4.80
N LEU A 22 0.87 -2.03 5.90
CA LEU A 22 1.64 -3.28 5.93
C LEU A 22 0.75 -4.51 5.70
N LEU A 23 -0.40 -4.59 6.40
CA LEU A 23 -1.34 -5.71 6.29
C LEU A 23 -1.94 -5.87 4.89
N THR A 24 -2.05 -4.78 4.14
CA THR A 24 -2.58 -4.78 2.77
C THR A 24 -1.52 -5.08 1.71
N GLY A 25 -0.26 -5.27 2.09
CA GLY A 25 0.84 -5.64 1.18
C GLY A 25 0.81 -7.07 0.67
N GLY A 26 0.00 -7.95 1.27
CA GLY A 26 -0.17 -9.35 0.82
C GLY A 26 0.91 -10.33 1.31
N GLU A 27 1.89 -9.87 2.10
CA GLU A 27 2.97 -10.72 2.62
C GLU A 27 2.55 -11.53 3.86
N LEU A 28 1.47 -11.13 4.53
CA LEU A 28 0.96 -11.84 5.69
C LEU A 28 -0.16 -12.80 5.28
N ASP A 29 -0.11 -14.01 5.80
CA ASP A 29 -1.22 -14.95 5.68
C ASP A 29 -2.52 -14.36 6.25
N LEU A 30 -3.66 -14.73 5.65
CA LEU A 30 -4.97 -14.19 6.04
C LEU A 30 -5.24 -14.36 7.54
N THR A 31 -4.83 -15.49 8.12
CA THR A 31 -4.99 -15.79 9.55
C THR A 31 -4.20 -14.79 10.41
N MET A 32 -2.93 -14.55 10.07
CA MET A 32 -2.07 -13.58 10.77
C MET A 32 -2.56 -12.16 10.60
N THR A 33 -3.06 -11.81 9.42
CA THR A 33 -3.68 -10.51 9.14
C THR A 33 -4.87 -10.26 10.05
N ILE A 34 -5.80 -11.22 10.15
CA ILE A 34 -6.99 -11.12 11.00
C ILE A 34 -6.60 -11.02 12.48
N ILE A 35 -5.71 -11.91 12.94
CA ILE A 35 -5.24 -11.91 14.34
C ILE A 35 -4.61 -10.55 14.70
N THR A 36 -3.73 -10.04 13.85
CA THR A 36 -3.05 -8.76 14.08
C THR A 36 -4.02 -7.58 14.10
N ALA A 37 -4.98 -7.55 13.17
CA ALA A 37 -6.01 -6.52 13.11
C ALA A 37 -6.89 -6.54 14.37
N VAL A 38 -7.36 -7.71 14.79
CA VAL A 38 -8.18 -7.89 16.02
C VAL A 38 -7.39 -7.48 17.25
N CYS A 39 -6.13 -7.93 17.39
CA CYS A 39 -5.24 -7.55 18.50
C CYS A 39 -4.99 -6.04 18.53
N MET A 40 -4.86 -5.37 17.37
CA MET A 40 -4.70 -3.92 17.29
C MET A 40 -5.94 -3.18 17.80
N VAL A 41 -7.15 -3.62 17.42
CA VAL A 41 -8.40 -3.05 17.94
C VAL A 41 -8.45 -3.16 19.47
N PHE A 42 -8.14 -4.34 20.02
CA PHE A 42 -8.09 -4.52 21.47
C PHE A 42 -7.02 -3.63 22.12
N ALA A 43 -5.82 -3.52 21.53
CA ALA A 43 -4.72 -2.70 22.05
C ALA A 43 -5.10 -1.21 22.15
N VAL A 44 -5.81 -0.68 21.14
CA VAL A 44 -6.31 0.71 21.12
C VAL A 44 -7.40 0.93 22.19
N LEU A 45 -8.25 -0.07 22.40
CA LEU A 45 -9.36 0.03 23.39
C LEU A 45 -8.91 -0.11 24.84
N ILE A 46 -7.70 -0.58 25.15
CA ILE A 46 -7.18 -0.68 26.52
C ILE A 46 -7.15 0.71 27.17
N PRO A 47 -7.85 0.93 28.31
CA PRO A 47 -7.79 2.20 29.03
C PRO A 47 -6.39 2.49 29.58
N GLU A 48 -5.97 3.77 29.62
CA GLU A 48 -4.64 4.20 30.09
C GLU A 48 -4.26 3.65 31.45
N ARG A 49 -5.22 3.58 32.39
CA ARG A 49 -5.01 3.03 33.75
C ARG A 49 -4.47 1.60 33.77
N TYR A 50 -4.85 0.77 32.76
CA TYR A 50 -4.35 -0.61 32.66
C TYR A 50 -3.03 -0.69 31.91
N GLN A 51 -2.78 0.20 30.95
CA GLN A 51 -1.53 0.27 30.18
C GLN A 51 -0.33 0.59 31.08
N GLU A 52 -0.54 1.34 32.18
CA GLU A 52 0.49 1.68 33.16
C GLU A 52 0.79 0.56 34.18
N HIS A 53 -0.01 -0.51 34.22
CA HIS A 53 0.13 -1.56 35.23
C HIS A 53 1.44 -2.37 35.01
N PRO A 54 2.24 -2.62 36.09
CA PRO A 54 3.53 -3.28 35.98
C PRO A 54 3.48 -4.67 35.32
N ARG A 55 2.41 -5.44 35.62
CA ARG A 55 2.22 -6.80 35.05
C ARG A 55 2.05 -6.76 33.54
N LEU A 56 1.30 -5.80 32.98
CA LEU A 56 1.10 -5.67 31.53
C LEU A 56 2.42 -5.32 30.83
N ARG A 57 3.27 -4.52 31.48
CA ARG A 57 4.61 -4.21 30.99
C ARG A 57 5.48 -5.45 30.92
N SER A 58 5.57 -6.22 32.01
CA SER A 58 6.38 -7.45 32.06
C SER A 58 5.91 -8.45 31.01
N LEU A 59 4.58 -8.59 30.85
CA LEU A 59 3.97 -9.41 29.81
C LEU A 59 4.35 -8.93 28.40
N GLY A 60 4.31 -7.60 28.13
CA GLY A 60 4.71 -7.05 26.84
C GLY A 60 6.19 -7.26 26.50
N VAL A 61 7.08 -7.11 27.48
CA VAL A 61 8.52 -7.41 27.29
C VAL A 61 8.72 -8.89 27.02
N PHE A 62 8.10 -9.75 27.82
CA PHE A 62 8.17 -11.19 27.65
C PHE A 62 7.63 -11.61 26.26
N ALA A 63 6.45 -11.10 25.88
CA ALA A 63 5.86 -11.37 24.58
C ALA A 63 6.77 -10.93 23.41
N SER A 64 7.42 -9.75 23.54
CA SER A 64 8.34 -9.26 22.50
C SER A 64 9.58 -10.15 22.37
N LEU A 65 10.15 -10.61 23.50
CA LEU A 65 11.30 -11.51 23.50
C LEU A 65 10.93 -12.91 22.98
N THR A 66 9.80 -13.46 23.42
CA THR A 66 9.30 -14.76 22.92
C THR A 66 9.07 -14.70 21.41
N LEU A 67 8.43 -13.64 20.93
CA LEU A 67 8.20 -13.43 19.50
C LEU A 67 9.54 -13.36 18.74
N LEU A 68 10.52 -12.63 19.25
CA LEU A 68 11.85 -12.56 18.63
C LEU A 68 12.52 -13.94 18.54
N VAL A 69 12.48 -14.72 19.62
CA VAL A 69 13.05 -16.07 19.65
C VAL A 69 12.32 -16.97 18.63
N VAL A 70 10.99 -16.93 18.58
CA VAL A 70 10.20 -17.69 17.61
C VAL A 70 10.58 -17.31 16.17
N GLN A 71 10.71 -16.02 15.87
CA GLN A 71 11.07 -15.59 14.51
C GLN A 71 12.51 -15.98 14.15
N LEU A 72 13.45 -15.92 15.10
CA LEU A 72 14.82 -16.38 14.88
C LEU A 72 14.91 -17.90 14.64
N THR A 73 14.13 -18.70 15.37
CA THR A 73 14.08 -20.16 15.14
C THR A 73 13.45 -20.49 13.78
N ARG A 74 12.38 -19.80 13.37
CA ARG A 74 11.78 -19.95 12.04
C ARG A 74 12.76 -19.50 10.92
N ALA A 75 13.53 -18.44 11.13
CA ALA A 75 14.58 -18.02 10.21
C ALA A 75 15.68 -19.06 10.05
N ALA A 76 16.13 -19.65 11.16
CA ALA A 76 17.13 -20.71 11.16
C ALA A 76 16.63 -22.01 10.49
N SER A 77 15.32 -22.26 10.47
CA SER A 77 14.69 -23.38 9.76
C SER A 77 14.40 -23.12 8.29
N GLY A 78 14.88 -22.00 7.74
CA GLY A 78 14.73 -21.67 6.31
C GLY A 78 13.48 -20.85 5.97
N GLY A 79 12.83 -20.23 6.95
CA GLY A 79 11.71 -19.31 6.71
C GLY A 79 12.13 -18.05 5.95
N ASP A 80 11.22 -17.47 5.18
CA ASP A 80 11.43 -16.22 4.45
C ASP A 80 11.69 -15.06 5.42
N LEU A 81 12.88 -14.48 5.36
CA LEU A 81 13.32 -13.41 6.26
C LEU A 81 12.45 -12.15 6.13
N LEU A 82 11.96 -11.84 4.92
CA LEU A 82 11.11 -10.68 4.71
C LEU A 82 9.76 -10.85 5.39
N GLN A 83 9.11 -11.99 5.17
CA GLN A 83 7.83 -12.32 5.81
C GLN A 83 7.97 -12.31 7.34
N LEU A 84 9.02 -12.95 7.87
CA LEU A 84 9.27 -13.01 9.31
C LEU A 84 9.51 -11.62 9.92
N ALA A 85 10.23 -10.74 9.21
CA ALA A 85 10.45 -9.36 9.64
C ALA A 85 9.15 -8.55 9.68
N VAL A 86 8.28 -8.73 8.67
CA VAL A 86 6.96 -8.09 8.58
C VAL A 86 6.05 -8.55 9.72
N GLU A 87 5.96 -9.87 9.97
CA GLU A 87 5.21 -10.44 11.09
C GLU A 87 5.69 -9.89 12.45
N PHE A 88 7.01 -9.83 12.64
CA PHE A 88 7.62 -9.30 13.86
C PHE A 88 7.28 -7.82 14.06
N ALA A 89 7.46 -7.00 13.03
CA ALA A 89 7.19 -5.57 13.07
C ALA A 89 5.71 -5.28 13.37
N ALA A 90 4.79 -5.99 12.72
CA ALA A 90 3.35 -5.87 12.94
C ALA A 90 2.94 -6.21 14.37
N ALA A 91 3.41 -7.34 14.89
CA ALA A 91 3.15 -7.76 16.27
C ALA A 91 3.79 -6.82 17.30
N LEU A 92 5.00 -6.33 17.04
CA LEU A 92 5.68 -5.35 17.89
C LEU A 92 4.88 -4.04 18.00
N GLN A 93 4.27 -3.57 16.90
CA GLN A 93 3.40 -2.39 16.92
C GLN A 93 2.22 -2.59 17.85
N VAL A 94 1.53 -3.73 17.76
CA VAL A 94 0.40 -4.08 18.63
C VAL A 94 0.82 -4.09 20.11
N ILE A 95 1.95 -4.75 20.43
CA ILE A 95 2.47 -4.82 21.79
C ILE A 95 2.82 -3.43 22.31
N ARG A 96 3.43 -2.57 21.48
CA ARG A 96 3.79 -1.19 21.86
C ARG A 96 2.57 -0.31 22.10
N VAL A 97 1.52 -0.44 21.31
CA VAL A 97 0.25 0.27 21.53
C VAL A 97 -0.42 -0.20 22.83
N ALA A 98 -0.45 -1.52 23.08
CA ALA A 98 -1.04 -2.10 24.28
C ALA A 98 -0.28 -1.71 25.58
N THR A 99 1.03 -1.54 25.52
CA THR A 99 1.92 -1.30 26.68
C THR A 99 2.49 0.11 26.75
N ARG A 100 1.82 1.10 26.10
CA ARG A 100 2.33 2.46 26.01
C ARG A 100 2.49 3.15 27.37
N ARG A 101 3.51 4.03 27.45
CA ARG A 101 3.79 4.86 28.63
C ARG A 101 4.42 6.18 28.23
N GLY A 102 3.72 7.27 28.45
CA GLY A 102 4.22 8.62 28.26
C GLY A 102 4.74 8.92 26.85
N ALA A 103 5.31 10.10 26.66
CA ALA A 103 5.72 10.63 25.38
C ALA A 103 6.82 9.82 24.67
N ALA A 104 7.69 9.14 25.42
CA ALA A 104 8.79 8.36 24.82
C ALA A 104 8.28 7.12 24.06
N HIS A 105 7.27 6.42 24.61
CA HIS A 105 6.66 5.28 23.93
C HIS A 105 5.80 5.73 22.74
N ASP A 106 5.11 6.88 22.86
CA ASP A 106 4.34 7.42 21.73
C ASP A 106 5.24 7.76 20.53
N GLN A 107 6.47 8.25 20.78
CA GLN A 107 7.43 8.48 19.70
C GLN A 107 7.87 7.16 19.04
N GLN A 108 8.06 6.08 19.81
CA GLN A 108 8.39 4.76 19.26
C GLN A 108 7.22 4.22 18.41
N ILE A 109 5.99 4.40 18.86
CA ILE A 109 4.78 4.01 18.11
C ILE A 109 4.70 4.75 16.77
N ILE A 110 4.94 6.08 16.77
CA ILE A 110 4.94 6.89 15.55
C ILE A 110 6.08 6.48 14.60
N LEU A 111 7.28 6.25 15.13
CA LEU A 111 8.43 5.81 14.34
C LEU A 111 8.19 4.42 13.71
N LEU A 112 7.63 3.49 14.47
CA LEU A 112 7.29 2.17 13.98
C LEU A 112 6.18 2.22 12.92
N ALA A 113 5.17 3.10 13.11
CA ALA A 113 4.14 3.35 12.10
C ALA A 113 4.72 3.92 10.80
N LEU A 114 5.71 4.82 10.89
CA LEU A 114 6.43 5.31 9.72
C LEU A 114 7.24 4.20 9.04
N LEU A 115 7.90 3.34 9.82
CA LEU A 115 8.62 2.18 9.29
C LEU A 115 7.68 1.22 8.52
N HIS A 116 6.48 0.97 9.07
CA HIS A 116 5.46 0.16 8.39
C HIS A 116 5.02 0.80 7.06
N LEU A 117 4.86 2.12 7.05
CA LEU A 117 4.50 2.84 5.83
C LEU A 117 5.61 2.73 4.78
N VAL A 118 6.89 2.87 5.18
CA VAL A 118 8.05 2.68 4.29
C VAL A 118 8.11 1.23 3.80
N ALA A 119 7.91 0.25 4.67
CA ALA A 119 7.83 -1.15 4.26
C ALA A 119 6.69 -1.40 3.27
N GLY A 120 5.51 -0.81 3.50
CA GLY A 120 4.36 -0.89 2.59
C GLY A 120 4.63 -0.33 1.18
N THR A 121 5.56 0.62 1.00
CA THR A 121 5.99 1.07 -0.34
C THR A 121 6.72 0.00 -1.11
N VAL A 122 7.53 -0.79 -0.41
CA VAL A 122 8.30 -1.88 -1.03
C VAL A 122 7.40 -3.09 -1.28
N LEU A 123 6.48 -3.36 -0.34
CA LEU A 123 5.69 -4.58 -0.33
C LEU A 123 4.41 -4.55 -1.20
N GLY A 124 3.87 -3.43 -1.64
CA GLY A 124 2.65 -3.53 -2.44
C GLY A 124 2.12 -2.26 -3.09
N GLY A 125 2.27 -1.13 -2.49
CA GLY A 125 1.83 0.14 -3.08
C GLY A 125 0.34 0.23 -3.50
N GLY A 126 -0.53 -0.73 -3.12
CA GLY A 126 -1.94 -0.80 -3.52
C GLY A 126 -2.77 0.41 -3.05
N LEU A 127 -4.05 0.45 -3.43
CA LEU A 127 -4.96 1.55 -3.06
C LEU A 127 -5.05 1.77 -1.55
N ALA A 128 -5.11 0.70 -0.77
CA ALA A 128 -5.18 0.78 0.69
C ALA A 128 -3.90 1.39 1.29
N TYR A 129 -2.73 1.07 0.72
CA TYR A 129 -1.48 1.74 1.03
C TYR A 129 -1.56 3.25 0.71
N GLY A 130 -2.04 3.62 -0.49
CA GLY A 130 -2.17 5.01 -0.89
C GLY A 130 -3.07 5.82 0.05
N LEU A 131 -4.21 5.27 0.45
CA LEU A 131 -5.11 5.89 1.42
C LEU A 131 -4.45 6.01 2.80
N SER A 132 -3.71 4.99 3.23
CA SER A 132 -2.95 5.00 4.49
C SER A 132 -1.86 6.07 4.46
N LEU A 133 -1.13 6.22 3.35
CA LEU A 133 -0.12 7.26 3.15
C LEU A 133 -0.72 8.66 3.25
N VAL A 134 -1.82 8.93 2.54
CA VAL A 134 -2.50 10.23 2.59
C VAL A 134 -2.99 10.53 4.01
N GLY A 135 -3.66 9.57 4.66
CA GLY A 135 -4.12 9.71 6.03
C GLY A 135 -2.97 9.98 7.01
N PHE A 136 -1.85 9.24 6.85
CA PHE A 136 -0.65 9.43 7.65
C PHE A 136 -0.06 10.84 7.47
N LEU A 137 0.10 11.31 6.24
CA LEU A 137 0.63 12.65 5.94
C LEU A 137 -0.23 13.77 6.55
N VAL A 138 -1.56 13.61 6.56
CA VAL A 138 -2.47 14.60 7.15
C VAL A 138 -2.37 14.62 8.67
N ILE A 139 -2.28 13.45 9.32
CA ILE A 139 -2.30 13.34 10.78
C ILE A 139 -0.92 13.57 11.40
N ALA A 140 0.17 13.17 10.72
CA ALA A 140 1.51 13.16 11.26
C ALA A 140 2.00 14.54 11.78
N PRO A 141 1.81 15.68 11.08
CA PRO A 141 2.27 16.97 11.60
C PRO A 141 1.61 17.31 12.94
N GLY A 142 0.30 17.06 13.07
CA GLY A 142 -0.42 17.27 14.32
C GLY A 142 0.05 16.35 15.44
N ALA A 143 0.20 15.05 15.16
CA ALA A 143 0.66 14.06 16.12
C ALA A 143 2.08 14.34 16.60
N LEU A 144 3.00 14.70 15.70
CA LEU A 144 4.39 15.05 16.04
C LEU A 144 4.48 16.30 16.92
N VAL A 145 3.73 17.36 16.59
CA VAL A 145 3.68 18.58 17.40
C VAL A 145 3.12 18.27 18.79
N LEU A 146 2.04 17.48 18.87
CA LEU A 146 1.46 17.10 20.16
C LEU A 146 2.39 16.18 20.96
N SER A 147 3.09 15.26 20.31
CA SER A 147 4.08 14.39 20.95
C SER A 147 5.26 15.20 21.50
N HIS A 148 5.74 16.20 20.73
CA HIS A 148 6.78 17.13 21.21
C HIS A 148 6.31 17.92 22.43
N LEU A 149 5.11 18.51 22.36
CA LEU A 149 4.52 19.25 23.49
C LEU A 149 4.36 18.37 24.74
N ARG A 150 3.91 17.13 24.57
CA ARG A 150 3.78 16.17 25.67
C ARG A 150 5.12 15.85 26.29
N ARG A 151 6.15 15.64 25.47
CA ARG A 151 7.52 15.36 25.94
C ARG A 151 8.09 16.53 26.72
N GLU A 152 7.89 17.77 26.25
CA GLU A 152 8.30 18.98 26.97
C GLU A 152 7.60 19.10 28.33
N VAL A 153 6.30 18.84 28.37
CA VAL A 153 5.54 18.86 29.62
C VAL A 153 6.07 17.77 30.58
N GLU A 154 6.20 16.52 30.13
CA GLU A 154 6.68 15.42 30.97
C GLU A 154 8.15 15.59 31.38
N GLY A 155 9.03 16.12 30.52
CA GLY A 155 10.45 16.34 30.79
C GLY A 155 10.69 17.44 31.82
N ASN A 156 10.09 18.62 31.62
CA ASN A 156 10.24 19.76 32.51
C ASN A 156 9.71 19.48 33.92
N TYR A 157 8.68 18.64 34.05
CA TYR A 157 8.07 18.35 35.35
C TYR A 157 8.70 17.17 36.08
N ARG A 158 9.39 16.26 35.40
CA ARG A 158 10.23 15.25 36.06
C ARG A 158 11.40 15.86 36.83
N GLN A 159 11.82 17.07 36.47
CA GLN A 159 12.91 17.80 37.12
C GLN A 159 12.47 18.61 38.36
N GLY A 160 11.23 18.42 38.85
CA GLY A 160 10.75 19.10 40.05
C GLY A 160 10.42 20.58 39.84
N ALA A 161 10.12 20.98 38.62
CA ALA A 161 9.67 22.33 38.32
C ALA A 161 8.40 22.67 39.11
N ARG A 162 8.41 23.81 39.78
CA ARG A 162 7.25 24.34 40.50
C ARG A 162 6.52 25.36 39.62
N ASP A 163 5.22 25.43 39.77
CA ASP A 163 4.44 26.45 39.10
C ASP A 163 4.67 27.84 39.74
N ARG A 164 4.03 28.90 39.18
CA ARG A 164 4.16 30.26 39.69
C ARG A 164 3.69 30.43 41.15
N THR A 165 3.01 29.43 41.67
CA THR A 165 2.51 29.41 43.07
C THR A 165 3.41 28.59 44.00
N GLY A 166 4.53 28.07 43.49
CA GLY A 166 5.44 27.23 44.25
C GLY A 166 5.00 25.78 44.43
N LEU A 167 3.83 25.40 43.88
CA LEU A 167 3.32 24.04 43.92
C LEU A 167 3.94 23.15 42.84
N PRO A 168 4.17 21.87 43.10
CA PRO A 168 4.59 20.94 42.09
C PRO A 168 3.58 20.87 40.96
N VAL A 169 4.06 20.90 39.71
CA VAL A 169 3.14 20.94 38.57
C VAL A 169 2.48 19.58 38.36
N ASP A 170 1.16 19.59 38.32
CA ASP A 170 0.34 18.42 38.08
C ASP A 170 0.24 18.12 36.58
N VAL A 171 1.13 17.23 36.06
CA VAL A 171 1.13 16.76 34.67
C VAL A 171 -0.24 16.19 34.26
N PRO A 172 -0.91 15.32 35.04
CA PRO A 172 -2.24 14.84 34.76
C PRO A 172 -3.27 15.95 34.55
N ARG A 173 -3.18 17.05 35.31
CA ARG A 173 -4.10 18.21 35.16
C ARG A 173 -3.87 18.93 33.83
N ILE A 174 -2.64 19.07 33.38
CA ILE A 174 -2.30 19.68 32.09
C ILE A 174 -2.79 18.80 30.94
N LEU A 175 -2.56 17.48 30.99
CA LEU A 175 -3.03 16.54 29.99
C LEU A 175 -4.56 16.48 29.88
N ARG A 176 -5.29 16.76 30.99
CA ARG A 176 -6.75 16.86 31.01
C ARG A 176 -7.28 18.25 30.59
N SER A 177 -6.41 19.25 30.45
CA SER A 177 -6.82 20.61 30.11
C SER A 177 -7.40 20.67 28.69
N ARG A 178 -8.49 21.46 28.55
CA ARG A 178 -9.12 21.78 27.25
C ARG A 178 -8.57 23.06 26.64
N ARG A 179 -7.74 23.81 27.36
CA ARG A 179 -7.22 25.15 26.95
C ARG A 179 -5.94 25.06 26.15
N VAL A 180 -5.20 23.94 26.25
CA VAL A 180 -3.89 23.77 25.60
C VAL A 180 -4.03 23.63 24.09
N ILE A 181 -5.08 22.94 23.61
CA ILE A 181 -5.29 22.66 22.19
C ILE A 181 -6.65 23.19 21.74
N SER A 182 -6.64 24.11 20.77
CA SER A 182 -7.82 24.56 20.06
C SER A 182 -8.04 23.78 18.76
N ARG A 183 -9.29 23.69 18.28
CA ARG A 183 -9.58 23.09 16.96
C ARG A 183 -8.84 23.82 15.82
N ARG A 184 -8.71 25.14 15.91
CA ARG A 184 -7.99 25.95 14.93
C ARG A 184 -6.50 25.61 14.89
N PHE A 185 -5.89 25.39 16.06
CA PHE A 185 -4.49 24.95 16.13
C PHE A 185 -4.26 23.61 15.39
N LEU A 186 -5.12 22.60 15.65
CA LEU A 186 -5.02 21.30 14.97
C LEU A 186 -5.24 21.44 13.47
N LEU A 187 -6.27 22.17 13.03
CA LEU A 187 -6.54 22.38 11.62
C LEU A 187 -5.34 23.07 10.92
N VAL A 188 -4.78 24.13 11.49
CA VAL A 188 -3.62 24.82 10.92
C VAL A 188 -2.39 23.91 10.89
N THR A 189 -2.18 23.09 11.94
CA THR A 189 -1.03 22.18 11.98
C THR A 189 -1.18 21.05 10.97
N CYS A 190 -2.37 20.45 10.85
CA CYS A 190 -2.63 19.42 9.85
C CYS A 190 -2.66 20.00 8.42
N SER A 191 -3.07 21.26 8.22
CA SER A 191 -3.04 21.90 6.89
C SER A 191 -1.62 22.14 6.36
N LEU A 192 -0.59 22.05 7.20
CA LEU A 192 0.81 22.08 6.77
C LEU A 192 1.19 20.90 5.89
N SER A 193 0.42 19.79 5.96
CA SER A 193 0.58 18.65 5.05
C SER A 193 0.18 18.97 3.60
N ILE A 194 -0.72 19.93 3.37
CA ILE A 194 -1.19 20.28 2.02
C ILE A 194 -0.05 20.73 1.11
N PRO A 195 0.75 21.77 1.46
CA PRO A 195 1.87 22.19 0.62
C PRO A 195 2.93 21.10 0.48
N VAL A 196 3.17 20.28 1.51
CA VAL A 196 4.09 19.14 1.44
C VAL A 196 3.57 18.11 0.44
N PHE A 197 2.28 17.76 0.52
CA PHE A 197 1.66 16.82 -0.41
C PHE A 197 1.69 17.33 -1.86
N LEU A 198 1.32 18.59 -2.08
CA LEU A 198 1.35 19.21 -3.42
C LEU A 198 2.77 19.23 -4.00
N PHE A 199 3.76 19.58 -3.19
CA PHE A 199 5.15 19.58 -3.62
C PHE A 199 5.64 18.14 -3.92
N THR A 200 5.30 17.18 -3.08
CA THR A 200 5.63 15.76 -3.30
C THR A 200 4.94 15.22 -4.56
N ALA A 201 3.67 15.56 -4.79
CA ALA A 201 2.95 15.19 -5.99
C ALA A 201 3.57 15.81 -7.25
N LEU A 202 3.98 17.09 -7.18
CA LEU A 202 4.69 17.75 -8.28
C LEU A 202 6.03 17.07 -8.57
N LEU A 203 6.81 16.75 -7.54
CA LEU A 203 8.06 16.00 -7.70
C LEU A 203 7.81 14.60 -8.27
N PHE A 204 6.77 13.92 -7.82
CA PHE A 204 6.38 12.62 -8.34
C PHE A 204 6.07 12.65 -9.84
N LEU A 205 5.39 13.70 -10.31
CA LEU A 205 5.07 13.89 -11.72
C LEU A 205 6.29 14.36 -12.54
N ALA A 206 7.18 15.17 -11.96
CA ALA A 206 8.29 15.82 -12.69
C ALA A 206 9.60 15.02 -12.63
N PHE A 207 9.81 14.18 -11.59
CA PHE A 207 11.07 13.47 -11.42
C PHE A 207 11.21 12.34 -12.47
N PRO A 208 12.27 12.34 -13.32
CA PRO A 208 12.42 11.34 -14.38
C PRO A 208 12.58 9.94 -13.76
N ARG A 209 11.70 9.04 -14.14
CA ARG A 209 11.72 7.65 -13.68
C ARG A 209 12.62 6.79 -14.55
N VAL A 210 13.91 7.07 -14.50
CA VAL A 210 14.92 6.18 -15.10
C VAL A 210 15.00 4.96 -14.19
N GLY A 211 14.71 3.78 -14.75
CA GLY A 211 14.49 2.53 -14.02
C GLY A 211 15.46 2.21 -12.89
N LEU A 212 15.10 2.61 -11.68
CA LEU A 212 15.68 2.12 -10.43
C LEU A 212 15.36 0.64 -10.17
N SER A 213 14.55 0.02 -11.03
CA SER A 213 14.20 -1.40 -10.98
C SER A 213 15.40 -2.35 -11.11
N LEU A 214 16.55 -1.88 -11.58
CA LEU A 214 17.80 -2.63 -11.60
C LEU A 214 18.47 -2.77 -10.22
N LEU A 215 18.09 -1.94 -9.24
CA LEU A 215 18.71 -1.92 -7.90
C LEU A 215 17.81 -2.55 -6.81
N LEU A 216 16.53 -2.72 -7.09
CA LEU A 216 15.60 -3.37 -6.17
C LEU A 216 15.52 -4.84 -6.57
N LEU A 217 16.21 -5.67 -5.82
CA LEU A 217 16.21 -7.11 -5.86
C LEU A 217 14.81 -7.67 -6.18
N ASN A 218 14.76 -8.51 -7.20
CA ASN A 218 13.62 -9.33 -7.60
C ASN A 218 12.96 -10.00 -6.40
N HIS A 219 11.92 -9.40 -5.87
CA HIS A 219 10.96 -10.10 -5.05
C HIS A 219 9.73 -10.32 -5.91
N SER A 220 9.69 -11.49 -6.51
CA SER A 220 8.61 -11.95 -7.37
C SER A 220 7.29 -11.96 -6.60
N ARG A 221 6.40 -11.04 -6.98
CA ARG A 221 5.03 -10.94 -6.48
C ARG A 221 4.01 -11.53 -7.44
N SER A 222 4.45 -12.38 -8.35
CA SER A 222 3.50 -13.10 -9.17
C SER A 222 2.68 -14.01 -8.26
N SER A 223 1.38 -13.78 -8.17
CA SER A 223 0.49 -14.72 -7.54
C SER A 223 0.57 -16.04 -8.31
N ARG A 224 0.99 -17.11 -7.64
CA ARG A 224 0.96 -18.44 -8.25
C ARG A 224 -0.49 -18.83 -8.50
N MET A 225 -0.87 -18.87 -9.77
CA MET A 225 -2.15 -19.43 -10.16
C MET A 225 -2.08 -20.95 -10.10
N ILE A 226 -2.82 -21.53 -9.18
CA ILE A 226 -3.03 -22.99 -9.12
C ILE A 226 -3.90 -23.36 -10.32
N GLY A 227 -3.60 -24.49 -11.02
CA GLY A 227 -4.38 -24.95 -12.18
C GLY A 227 -3.83 -24.57 -13.55
N PHE A 228 -2.81 -23.70 -13.64
CA PHE A 228 -2.12 -23.33 -14.89
C PHE A 228 -0.65 -23.78 -14.92
N SER A 229 -0.25 -24.64 -13.99
CA SER A 229 1.09 -25.24 -13.98
C SER A 229 1.29 -26.19 -15.15
N ALA A 230 2.53 -26.63 -15.38
CA ALA A 230 2.85 -27.64 -16.39
C ALA A 230 2.14 -29.00 -16.14
N ARG A 231 1.62 -29.20 -14.96
CA ARG A 231 0.88 -30.41 -14.51
C ARG A 231 -0.37 -29.97 -13.73
N VAL A 232 -1.52 -30.55 -14.06
CA VAL A 232 -2.79 -30.34 -13.35
C VAL A 232 -3.22 -31.65 -12.71
N GLU A 233 -3.19 -31.69 -11.38
CA GLU A 233 -3.66 -32.82 -10.58
C GLU A 233 -5.16 -32.73 -10.35
N LEU A 234 -5.89 -33.84 -10.54
CA LEU A 234 -7.33 -33.87 -10.26
C LEU A 234 -7.59 -33.64 -8.76
N GLY A 235 -8.41 -32.62 -8.46
CA GLY A 235 -8.74 -32.24 -7.09
C GLY A 235 -8.12 -30.90 -6.63
N GLY A 236 -7.28 -30.29 -7.44
CA GLY A 236 -6.59 -29.03 -7.10
C GLY A 236 -7.47 -27.77 -7.11
N VAL A 237 -8.47 -27.71 -7.97
CA VAL A 237 -9.28 -26.49 -8.23
C VAL A 237 -10.28 -26.16 -7.12
N GLY A 238 -10.66 -27.11 -6.26
CA GLY A 238 -11.64 -26.84 -5.20
C GLY A 238 -11.29 -25.63 -4.32
N LYS A 239 -10.01 -25.44 -4.02
CA LYS A 239 -9.51 -24.29 -3.22
C LYS A 239 -9.49 -22.97 -3.99
N LEU A 240 -9.36 -22.99 -5.31
CA LEU A 240 -9.30 -21.80 -6.15
C LEU A 240 -10.63 -21.10 -6.32
N ARG A 241 -11.72 -21.86 -6.36
CA ARG A 241 -13.06 -21.32 -6.65
C ARG A 241 -13.61 -20.36 -5.60
N SER A 242 -13.02 -20.28 -4.44
CA SER A 242 -13.35 -19.30 -3.40
C SER A 242 -12.48 -18.03 -3.42
N ASP A 243 -11.48 -17.96 -4.31
CA ASP A 243 -10.56 -16.81 -4.35
C ASP A 243 -11.18 -15.63 -5.12
N PRO A 244 -11.51 -14.50 -4.43
CA PRO A 244 -12.12 -13.34 -5.05
C PRO A 244 -11.10 -12.43 -5.76
N THR A 245 -9.82 -12.77 -5.75
CA THR A 245 -8.75 -11.95 -6.35
C THR A 245 -8.96 -11.80 -7.85
N ILE A 246 -8.87 -10.59 -8.36
CA ILE A 246 -9.00 -10.32 -9.79
C ILE A 246 -7.76 -10.88 -10.50
N ALA A 247 -7.98 -11.76 -11.48
CA ALA A 247 -6.96 -12.29 -12.37
C ALA A 247 -6.77 -11.39 -13.59
N MET A 248 -7.86 -10.87 -14.13
CA MET A 248 -7.83 -9.94 -15.26
C MET A 248 -9.09 -9.09 -15.33
N ARG A 249 -8.99 -7.95 -16.05
CA ARG A 249 -10.11 -7.10 -16.39
C ARG A 249 -10.31 -7.11 -17.90
N VAL A 250 -11.53 -7.35 -18.33
CA VAL A 250 -11.89 -7.42 -19.74
C VAL A 250 -12.78 -6.23 -20.09
N HIS A 251 -12.27 -5.33 -20.91
CA HIS A 251 -13.02 -4.25 -21.52
C HIS A 251 -13.52 -4.71 -22.89
N VAL A 252 -14.81 -4.69 -23.12
CA VAL A 252 -15.41 -5.10 -24.40
C VAL A 252 -15.87 -3.87 -25.18
N ALA A 253 -15.66 -3.86 -26.51
CA ALA A 253 -16.06 -2.75 -27.36
C ALA A 253 -17.60 -2.62 -27.41
N GLU A 254 -18.29 -3.75 -27.52
CA GLU A 254 -19.76 -3.81 -27.47
C GLU A 254 -20.19 -4.51 -26.19
N ARG A 255 -20.95 -3.81 -25.37
CA ARG A 255 -21.42 -4.36 -24.10
C ARG A 255 -22.53 -5.39 -24.34
N PRO A 256 -22.34 -6.66 -23.97
CA PRO A 256 -23.41 -7.65 -24.04
C PRO A 256 -24.54 -7.30 -23.05
N GLU A 257 -25.75 -7.71 -23.36
CA GLU A 257 -26.89 -7.58 -22.44
C GLU A 257 -26.63 -8.40 -21.17
N GLY A 258 -26.70 -7.74 -20.00
CA GLY A 258 -26.54 -8.38 -18.70
C GLY A 258 -25.28 -7.97 -17.94
N SER A 259 -25.22 -8.40 -16.69
CA SER A 259 -24.10 -8.08 -15.78
C SER A 259 -22.95 -9.10 -15.85
N ARG A 260 -23.08 -10.15 -16.63
CA ARG A 260 -22.10 -11.25 -16.74
C ARG A 260 -21.58 -11.39 -18.15
N LEU A 261 -20.30 -11.68 -18.26
CA LEU A 261 -19.64 -11.97 -19.53
C LEU A 261 -19.68 -13.48 -19.76
N ALA A 262 -20.39 -13.94 -20.80
CA ALA A 262 -20.40 -15.35 -21.21
C ALA A 262 -19.24 -15.63 -22.17
N LEU A 263 -18.01 -15.50 -21.68
CA LEU A 263 -16.80 -15.64 -22.49
C LEU A 263 -15.87 -16.70 -21.87
N TYR A 264 -15.34 -17.59 -22.71
CA TYR A 264 -14.26 -18.51 -22.34
C TYR A 264 -12.94 -17.93 -22.79
N LEU A 265 -12.05 -17.71 -21.85
CA LEU A 265 -10.68 -17.24 -22.08
C LEU A 265 -9.73 -18.40 -21.90
N ARG A 266 -9.25 -18.92 -23.00
CA ARG A 266 -8.37 -20.08 -23.08
C ARG A 266 -6.97 -19.71 -22.59
N GLY A 267 -6.44 -20.50 -21.69
CA GLY A 267 -5.06 -20.41 -21.20
C GLY A 267 -4.20 -21.55 -21.74
N THR A 268 -4.17 -22.68 -21.04
CA THR A 268 -3.32 -23.84 -21.32
C THR A 268 -4.12 -25.05 -21.79
N SER A 269 -3.55 -25.85 -22.68
CA SER A 269 -4.11 -27.16 -23.06
C SER A 269 -3.15 -28.30 -22.71
N PHE A 270 -3.72 -29.46 -22.41
CA PHE A 270 -3.04 -30.68 -21.98
C PHE A 270 -3.43 -31.82 -22.89
N ASP A 271 -2.46 -32.64 -23.26
CA ASP A 271 -2.60 -33.72 -24.22
C ASP A 271 -2.44 -35.13 -23.60
N ALA A 272 -1.69 -35.29 -22.50
CA ALA A 272 -1.43 -36.53 -21.86
C ALA A 272 -2.06 -36.60 -20.46
N TYR A 273 -2.78 -37.73 -20.19
CA TYR A 273 -3.35 -38.03 -18.89
C TYR A 273 -2.71 -39.31 -18.33
N ASP A 274 -2.18 -39.29 -17.11
CA ASP A 274 -1.47 -40.42 -16.49
C ASP A 274 -2.34 -41.28 -15.57
N GLY A 275 -3.63 -40.96 -15.43
CA GLY A 275 -4.57 -41.59 -14.51
C GLY A 275 -4.92 -40.75 -13.27
N SER A 276 -4.09 -39.76 -12.96
CA SER A 276 -4.28 -38.84 -11.82
C SER A 276 -4.10 -37.37 -12.20
N SER A 277 -3.32 -37.09 -13.21
CA SER A 277 -2.98 -35.74 -13.62
C SER A 277 -2.84 -35.57 -15.13
N TRP A 278 -3.03 -34.33 -15.58
CA TRP A 278 -2.80 -33.92 -16.95
C TRP A 278 -1.43 -33.26 -17.09
N THR A 279 -0.72 -33.60 -18.17
CA THR A 279 0.58 -33.03 -18.53
C THR A 279 0.60 -32.69 -20.02
N ARG A 280 1.66 -31.98 -20.43
CA ARG A 280 1.95 -31.71 -21.83
C ARG A 280 3.14 -32.53 -22.28
N THR A 281 2.97 -33.25 -23.39
CA THR A 281 4.09 -34.05 -23.98
C THR A 281 5.09 -33.16 -24.68
N ARG A 282 4.66 -32.03 -25.28
CA ARG A 282 5.52 -31.05 -25.92
C ARG A 282 5.56 -29.76 -25.12
N THR A 283 6.75 -29.36 -24.71
CA THR A 283 6.98 -28.16 -23.92
C THR A 283 7.78 -27.09 -24.67
N THR A 284 8.12 -27.34 -25.96
CA THR A 284 8.83 -26.40 -26.79
C THR A 284 7.99 -25.15 -27.04
N SER A 285 8.63 -24.00 -26.88
CA SER A 285 8.03 -22.72 -27.22
C SER A 285 8.96 -21.94 -28.14
N ASN A 286 8.39 -21.34 -29.18
CA ASN A 286 9.11 -20.57 -30.18
C ASN A 286 8.84 -19.09 -30.04
N PRO A 287 9.84 -18.22 -30.13
CA PRO A 287 9.63 -16.79 -30.15
C PRO A 287 8.71 -16.37 -31.30
N VAL A 288 7.77 -15.49 -30.97
CA VAL A 288 6.84 -14.93 -31.95
C VAL A 288 7.37 -13.55 -32.39
N SER A 289 7.43 -13.34 -33.71
CA SER A 289 7.75 -12.03 -34.27
C SER A 289 6.52 -11.14 -34.25
N LEU A 290 6.61 -9.98 -33.57
CA LEU A 290 5.60 -8.96 -33.55
C LEU A 290 5.89 -7.93 -34.64
N THR A 291 4.89 -7.55 -35.43
CA THR A 291 4.95 -6.43 -36.37
C THR A 291 4.04 -5.33 -35.83
N ASP A 292 4.59 -4.15 -35.57
CA ASP A 292 3.86 -3.03 -34.95
C ASP A 292 3.16 -3.39 -33.63
N ASN A 293 3.80 -4.23 -32.79
CA ASN A 293 3.27 -4.82 -31.56
C ASN A 293 2.09 -5.78 -31.78
N GLU A 294 1.79 -6.17 -33.00
CA GLU A 294 0.71 -7.09 -33.36
C GLU A 294 1.24 -8.48 -33.64
N PHE A 295 0.49 -9.47 -33.23
CA PHE A 295 0.63 -10.85 -33.63
C PHE A 295 -0.67 -11.32 -34.29
N TRP A 296 -0.54 -11.97 -35.44
CA TRP A 296 -1.67 -12.55 -36.17
C TRP A 296 -1.49 -14.05 -36.30
N ILE A 297 -2.53 -14.80 -35.95
CA ILE A 297 -2.58 -16.25 -36.14
C ILE A 297 -2.59 -16.54 -37.64
N ALA A 298 -1.86 -17.56 -38.08
CA ALA A 298 -1.68 -17.89 -39.49
C ALA A 298 -3.01 -17.98 -40.25
N GLY A 299 -3.08 -17.38 -41.43
CA GLY A 299 -4.27 -17.37 -42.28
C GLY A 299 -5.37 -16.37 -41.86
N SER A 300 -5.12 -15.52 -40.90
CA SER A 300 -6.08 -14.53 -40.42
C SER A 300 -6.13 -13.28 -41.27
N ARG A 301 -7.30 -12.64 -41.28
CA ARG A 301 -7.54 -11.37 -41.98
C ARG A 301 -7.13 -10.21 -41.05
N ARG A 302 -6.41 -9.21 -41.61
CA ARG A 302 -5.86 -8.10 -40.83
C ARG A 302 -6.79 -6.86 -40.73
N ASP A 303 -7.92 -6.89 -41.38
CA ASP A 303 -8.85 -5.76 -41.43
C ASP A 303 -9.98 -5.90 -40.37
N VAL A 304 -9.59 -6.16 -39.15
CA VAL A 304 -10.53 -6.34 -38.03
C VAL A 304 -10.19 -5.38 -36.91
N GLU A 305 -11.17 -4.67 -36.38
CA GLU A 305 -11.00 -3.84 -35.20
C GLU A 305 -10.91 -4.70 -33.92
N PRO A 306 -10.19 -4.23 -32.90
CA PRO A 306 -10.14 -4.94 -31.63
C PRO A 306 -11.52 -5.04 -30.99
N SER A 307 -11.90 -6.25 -30.60
CA SER A 307 -13.20 -6.53 -29.99
C SER A 307 -13.19 -6.36 -28.47
N MET A 308 -12.03 -6.48 -27.84
CA MET A 308 -11.85 -6.33 -26.42
C MET A 308 -10.40 -6.01 -26.06
N THR A 309 -10.21 -5.37 -24.90
CA THR A 309 -8.91 -5.16 -24.28
C THR A 309 -8.85 -5.98 -22.98
N ILE A 310 -7.79 -6.72 -22.80
CA ILE A 310 -7.54 -7.52 -21.59
C ILE A 310 -6.39 -6.87 -20.81
N ASP A 311 -6.66 -6.56 -19.54
CA ASP A 311 -5.71 -6.05 -18.55
C ASP A 311 -5.44 -7.18 -17.55
N LEU A 312 -4.37 -7.92 -17.79
CA LEU A 312 -3.98 -9.12 -17.05
C LEU A 312 -3.11 -8.74 -15.85
N GLU A 313 -3.51 -9.18 -14.67
CA GLU A 313 -2.66 -9.02 -13.47
C GLU A 313 -1.41 -9.90 -13.55
N PRO A 314 -0.34 -9.58 -12.79
CA PRO A 314 0.85 -10.42 -12.72
C PRO A 314 0.52 -11.83 -12.23
N ILE A 315 0.72 -12.82 -13.07
CA ILE A 315 0.41 -14.22 -12.78
C ILE A 315 1.59 -15.13 -13.12
N THR A 316 1.69 -16.25 -12.45
CA THR A 316 2.63 -17.33 -12.77
C THR A 316 1.88 -18.64 -12.96
N PRO A 317 2.05 -19.33 -14.10
CA PRO A 317 2.91 -19.01 -15.26
C PRO A 317 2.36 -17.83 -16.09
N GLN A 318 3.26 -17.13 -16.79
CA GLN A 318 2.96 -15.95 -17.62
C GLN A 318 2.28 -16.38 -18.93
N ILE A 319 0.97 -16.50 -18.93
CA ILE A 319 0.13 -16.99 -20.05
C ILE A 319 -0.69 -15.84 -20.61
N VAL A 320 -0.84 -15.78 -21.94
CA VAL A 320 -1.77 -14.88 -22.64
C VAL A 320 -3.11 -15.59 -22.81
N PHE A 321 -4.16 -15.06 -22.21
CA PHE A 321 -5.51 -15.64 -22.30
C PHE A 321 -6.26 -15.09 -23.51
N LEU A 322 -6.76 -15.97 -24.36
CA LEU A 322 -7.45 -15.60 -25.59
C LEU A 322 -8.78 -16.33 -25.74
N PRO A 323 -9.84 -15.71 -26.29
CA PRO A 323 -11.03 -16.42 -26.71
C PRO A 323 -10.72 -17.41 -27.87
N ALA A 324 -11.54 -18.45 -28.00
CA ALA A 324 -11.30 -19.50 -29.01
C ALA A 324 -11.33 -18.97 -30.46
N ASP A 325 -12.04 -17.89 -30.71
CA ASP A 325 -12.16 -17.20 -32.01
C ASP A 325 -11.18 -16.02 -32.18
N ALA A 326 -10.17 -15.96 -31.33
CA ALA A 326 -9.09 -14.98 -31.51
C ALA A 326 -8.29 -15.24 -32.79
N VAL A 327 -8.13 -14.22 -33.62
CA VAL A 327 -7.31 -14.26 -34.84
C VAL A 327 -6.01 -13.51 -34.71
N GLY A 328 -5.85 -12.77 -33.62
CA GLY A 328 -4.63 -12.03 -33.28
C GLY A 328 -4.78 -11.24 -32.02
N PHE A 329 -3.68 -10.63 -31.58
CA PHE A 329 -3.68 -9.69 -30.45
C PHE A 329 -2.61 -8.61 -30.69
N ARG A 330 -2.80 -7.45 -30.07
CA ARG A 330 -1.86 -6.33 -30.11
C ARG A 330 -1.47 -5.96 -28.69
N LEU A 331 -0.18 -5.85 -28.42
CA LEU A 331 0.33 -5.32 -27.16
C LEU A 331 0.08 -3.81 -27.10
N THR A 332 -0.57 -3.36 -26.05
CA THR A 332 -0.92 -1.93 -25.86
C THR A 332 0.30 -1.14 -25.39
N GLU A 333 1.23 -1.80 -24.69
CA GLU A 333 2.50 -1.20 -24.29
C GLU A 333 3.51 -1.28 -25.43
N PRO A 334 4.24 -0.19 -25.76
CA PRO A 334 5.27 -0.23 -26.77
C PRO A 334 6.39 -1.20 -26.35
N ASN A 335 6.74 -2.10 -27.26
CA ASN A 335 7.88 -3.02 -27.09
C ASN A 335 9.18 -2.26 -27.40
N GLU A 336 9.46 -1.19 -26.63
CA GLU A 336 10.68 -0.40 -26.87
C GLU A 336 11.90 -1.03 -26.23
N ALA A 337 12.83 -1.44 -27.07
CA ALA A 337 14.16 -1.91 -26.71
C ALA A 337 14.98 -0.88 -25.88
N PHE A 338 14.54 0.37 -25.83
CA PHE A 338 15.22 1.48 -25.15
C PHE A 338 15.20 1.39 -23.61
N SER A 339 14.23 0.69 -23.03
CA SER A 339 14.10 0.60 -21.56
C SER A 339 14.81 -0.60 -20.93
N GLY A 340 15.49 -1.45 -21.71
CA GLY A 340 16.04 -2.72 -21.23
C GLY A 340 14.99 -3.75 -20.81
N ARG A 341 13.72 -3.49 -21.09
CA ARG A 341 12.56 -4.32 -20.74
C ARG A 341 12.10 -5.10 -21.97
N SER A 342 12.80 -6.16 -22.30
CA SER A 342 12.42 -7.02 -23.41
C SER A 342 11.20 -7.86 -23.01
N LEU A 343 10.02 -7.49 -23.50
CA LEU A 343 8.84 -8.34 -23.51
C LEU A 343 8.95 -9.30 -24.69
N LYS A 344 8.97 -10.61 -24.41
CA LYS A 344 8.96 -11.64 -25.43
C LYS A 344 7.63 -12.37 -25.40
N ILE A 345 7.08 -12.61 -26.58
CA ILE A 345 5.94 -13.50 -26.74
C ILE A 345 6.45 -14.82 -27.30
N LEU A 346 5.99 -15.91 -26.72
CA LEU A 346 6.33 -17.27 -27.12
C LEU A 346 5.04 -17.98 -27.52
N SER A 347 5.06 -18.64 -28.67
CA SER A 347 4.02 -19.58 -29.08
C SER A 347 4.42 -20.97 -28.64
N ALA A 348 3.59 -21.63 -27.88
CA ALA A 348 3.77 -23.02 -27.47
C ALA A 348 2.81 -23.95 -28.23
N ASP A 349 3.10 -25.25 -28.20
CA ASP A 349 2.26 -26.27 -28.81
C ASP A 349 0.83 -26.20 -28.29
N GLY A 350 -0.13 -26.63 -29.10
CA GLY A 350 -1.55 -26.59 -28.76
C GLY A 350 -2.18 -25.18 -28.82
N GLY A 351 -1.52 -24.17 -29.39
CA GLY A 351 -2.05 -22.80 -29.54
C GLY A 351 -2.06 -22.00 -28.24
N GLU A 352 -1.11 -22.29 -27.35
CA GLU A 352 -0.86 -21.53 -26.14
C GLU A 352 0.14 -20.41 -26.43
N TYR A 353 -0.10 -19.24 -25.86
CA TYR A 353 0.83 -18.11 -25.92
C TYR A 353 1.29 -17.75 -24.51
N LYS A 354 2.62 -17.56 -24.39
CA LYS A 354 3.26 -17.11 -23.16
C LYS A 354 3.93 -15.77 -23.39
N TYR A 355 4.05 -15.01 -22.31
CA TYR A 355 4.90 -13.84 -22.34
C TYR A 355 6.02 -13.99 -21.33
N GLU A 356 7.19 -13.50 -21.67
CA GLU A 356 8.34 -13.40 -20.75
C GLU A 356 8.65 -11.95 -20.51
N ARG A 357 8.62 -11.55 -19.26
CA ARG A 357 8.82 -10.19 -18.82
C ARG A 357 9.71 -10.16 -17.58
N ALA A 358 10.77 -9.36 -17.62
CA ALA A 358 11.75 -9.29 -16.53
C ALA A 358 11.25 -8.55 -15.29
N ASP A 359 10.25 -7.66 -15.44
CA ASP A 359 9.70 -6.82 -14.36
C ASP A 359 8.46 -7.38 -13.68
N GLU A 360 8.06 -8.61 -14.03
CA GLU A 360 6.91 -9.34 -13.46
C GLU A 360 5.59 -8.52 -13.38
N ARG A 361 5.44 -7.52 -14.24
CA ARG A 361 4.17 -6.80 -14.38
C ARG A 361 3.14 -7.65 -15.09
N GLY A 362 1.87 -7.29 -14.95
CA GLY A 362 0.80 -7.80 -15.79
C GLY A 362 1.00 -7.43 -17.26
N LEU A 363 0.08 -7.86 -18.11
CA LEU A 363 0.11 -7.62 -19.54
C LEU A 363 -1.19 -6.97 -20.00
N GLN A 364 -1.11 -5.86 -20.73
CA GLN A 364 -2.27 -5.26 -21.37
C GLN A 364 -2.20 -5.49 -22.89
N TYR A 365 -3.28 -6.02 -23.46
CA TYR A 365 -3.36 -6.30 -24.89
C TYR A 365 -4.78 -6.23 -25.43
N ASP A 366 -4.90 -5.81 -26.68
CA ASP A 366 -6.12 -5.82 -27.46
C ASP A 366 -6.26 -7.15 -28.17
N VAL A 367 -7.46 -7.69 -28.27
CA VAL A 367 -7.76 -8.96 -28.93
C VAL A 367 -8.62 -8.74 -30.16
N TYR A 368 -8.17 -9.32 -31.27
CA TYR A 368 -8.90 -9.36 -32.54
C TYR A 368 -9.63 -10.69 -32.64
N ARG A 369 -10.94 -10.66 -32.87
CA ARG A 369 -11.78 -11.85 -33.06
C ARG A 369 -12.21 -11.98 -34.50
N GLY A 370 -12.30 -13.21 -34.99
CA GLY A 370 -12.68 -13.46 -36.35
C GLY A 370 -12.78 -14.95 -36.69
N ARG A 371 -12.84 -15.22 -37.97
CA ARG A 371 -12.82 -16.60 -38.47
C ARG A 371 -11.45 -16.90 -39.04
N TYR A 372 -10.81 -17.96 -38.57
CA TYR A 372 -9.61 -18.48 -39.15
C TYR A 372 -9.86 -19.88 -39.72
N ARG A 373 -9.04 -20.31 -40.66
CA ARG A 373 -9.12 -21.65 -41.21
C ARG A 373 -8.23 -22.57 -40.37
N PRO A 374 -8.82 -23.58 -39.69
CA PRO A 374 -8.03 -24.48 -38.87
C PRO A 374 -7.07 -25.30 -39.73
N GLU A 375 -5.84 -25.47 -39.24
CA GLU A 375 -4.88 -26.41 -39.83
C GLU A 375 -5.32 -27.85 -39.52
N ALA A 376 -5.09 -28.75 -40.51
CA ALA A 376 -5.30 -30.19 -40.30
C ALA A 376 -4.23 -30.72 -39.32
N LEU A 377 -4.61 -31.58 -38.38
CA LEU A 377 -3.66 -32.24 -37.51
C LEU A 377 -2.81 -33.25 -38.28
N SER A 378 -1.53 -33.36 -37.94
CA SER A 378 -0.68 -34.44 -38.44
C SER A 378 -1.12 -35.78 -37.85
N ALA A 379 -0.77 -36.90 -38.54
CA ALA A 379 -1.11 -38.23 -38.03
C ALA A 379 -0.53 -38.51 -36.64
N GLY A 380 0.70 -38.03 -36.34
CA GLY A 380 1.30 -38.18 -35.03
C GLY A 380 0.64 -37.30 -33.94
N ASP A 381 0.04 -36.18 -34.32
CA ASP A 381 -0.76 -35.35 -33.39
C ASP A 381 -2.11 -36.02 -33.12
N LEU A 382 -2.75 -36.66 -34.12
CA LEU A 382 -3.96 -37.41 -33.93
C LEU A 382 -3.78 -38.57 -32.94
N GLU A 383 -2.72 -39.35 -33.05
CA GLU A 383 -2.40 -40.46 -32.11
C GLU A 383 -2.26 -39.94 -30.70
N ARG A 384 -1.53 -38.86 -30.49
CA ARG A 384 -1.31 -38.24 -29.18
C ARG A 384 -2.62 -37.79 -28.50
N TYR A 385 -3.56 -37.24 -29.27
CA TYR A 385 -4.86 -36.84 -28.74
C TYR A 385 -5.89 -37.92 -28.60
N LEU A 386 -5.50 -39.18 -28.91
CA LEU A 386 -6.30 -40.41 -28.71
C LEU A 386 -5.74 -41.30 -27.57
N GLU A 387 -4.59 -40.93 -26.99
CA GLU A 387 -3.95 -41.73 -25.96
C GLU A 387 -4.77 -41.80 -24.67
N VAL A 388 -5.01 -43.05 -24.17
CA VAL A 388 -5.74 -43.32 -22.92
C VAL A 388 -4.89 -44.26 -22.06
N PRO A 389 -4.74 -43.99 -20.75
CA PRO A 389 -4.00 -44.88 -19.86
C PRO A 389 -4.57 -46.31 -19.86
N PRO A 390 -3.73 -47.35 -19.98
CA PRO A 390 -4.19 -48.72 -20.06
C PRO A 390 -5.13 -49.17 -18.91
N ALA A 391 -4.88 -48.67 -17.70
CA ALA A 391 -5.63 -49.01 -16.50
C ALA A 391 -7.13 -48.61 -16.54
N ILE A 392 -7.49 -47.61 -17.38
CA ILE A 392 -8.84 -47.07 -17.45
C ILE A 392 -9.56 -47.37 -18.78
N ILE A 393 -8.85 -47.90 -19.80
CA ILE A 393 -9.39 -48.10 -21.16
C ILE A 393 -10.70 -48.93 -21.11
N GLN A 394 -10.67 -50.13 -20.47
CA GLN A 394 -11.80 -51.03 -20.52
C GLN A 394 -13.06 -50.42 -19.90
N PRO A 395 -13.09 -50.02 -18.61
CA PRO A 395 -14.31 -49.51 -18.01
C PRO A 395 -14.82 -48.21 -18.68
N VAL A 396 -13.91 -47.33 -19.11
CA VAL A 396 -14.28 -46.09 -19.77
C VAL A 396 -14.85 -46.35 -21.18
N SER A 397 -14.27 -47.27 -21.96
CA SER A 397 -14.78 -47.59 -23.28
C SER A 397 -16.15 -48.29 -23.26
N GLU A 398 -16.41 -49.13 -22.24
CA GLU A 398 -17.72 -49.74 -22.04
C GLU A 398 -18.78 -48.68 -21.77
N LEU A 399 -18.51 -47.74 -20.87
CA LEU A 399 -19.40 -46.63 -20.58
C LEU A 399 -19.62 -45.72 -21.79
N ALA A 400 -18.55 -45.39 -22.51
CA ALA A 400 -18.59 -44.53 -23.67
C ALA A 400 -19.50 -45.07 -24.76
N ARG A 401 -19.39 -46.40 -25.07
CA ARG A 401 -20.26 -47.10 -26.05
C ARG A 401 -21.71 -47.17 -25.60
N GLN A 402 -21.99 -47.21 -24.31
CA GLN A 402 -23.36 -47.15 -23.80
C GLN A 402 -24.01 -45.76 -24.01
N TRP A 403 -23.19 -44.70 -24.02
CA TRP A 403 -23.67 -43.34 -24.13
C TRP A 403 -23.76 -42.85 -25.58
N ALA A 404 -22.81 -43.25 -26.41
CA ALA A 404 -22.75 -42.87 -27.83
C ALA A 404 -23.41 -43.96 -28.69
N GLY A 405 -24.22 -43.55 -29.65
CA GLY A 405 -24.80 -44.48 -30.66
C GLY A 405 -23.70 -45.03 -31.57
N SER A 406 -23.91 -46.29 -32.05
CA SER A 406 -22.91 -47.04 -32.87
C SER A 406 -22.58 -46.36 -34.21
N ASP A 407 -23.43 -45.50 -34.73
CA ASP A 407 -23.31 -44.84 -36.06
C ASP A 407 -23.30 -43.30 -35.98
N SER A 408 -22.98 -42.74 -34.82
CA SER A 408 -23.01 -41.28 -34.60
C SER A 408 -21.75 -40.61 -35.16
N GLU A 409 -21.89 -39.39 -35.66
CA GLU A 409 -20.74 -38.53 -36.03
C GLU A 409 -20.03 -38.00 -34.80
N ASP A 410 -18.74 -37.64 -34.92
CA ASP A 410 -17.88 -37.17 -33.82
C ASP A 410 -18.52 -36.05 -32.97
N TRP A 411 -19.25 -35.10 -33.62
CA TRP A 411 -19.91 -34.01 -32.93
C TRP A 411 -21.15 -34.45 -32.15
N GLU A 412 -21.87 -35.49 -32.64
CA GLU A 412 -23.01 -36.10 -31.94
C GLU A 412 -22.54 -36.84 -30.71
N MET A 413 -21.50 -37.69 -30.85
CA MET A 413 -20.87 -38.33 -29.72
C MET A 413 -20.42 -37.38 -28.65
N ALA A 414 -19.77 -36.28 -29.05
CA ALA A 414 -19.33 -35.23 -28.13
C ALA A 414 -20.51 -34.57 -27.40
N ARG A 415 -21.59 -34.26 -28.12
CA ARG A 415 -22.81 -33.68 -27.55
C ARG A 415 -23.47 -34.60 -26.55
N ASP A 416 -23.59 -35.88 -26.91
CA ASP A 416 -24.29 -36.87 -26.08
C ASP A 416 -23.52 -37.18 -24.79
N VAL A 417 -22.21 -37.33 -24.88
CA VAL A 417 -21.35 -37.45 -23.70
C VAL A 417 -21.42 -36.22 -22.82
N GLN A 418 -21.40 -35.02 -23.41
CA GLN A 418 -21.56 -33.77 -22.67
C GLN A 418 -22.87 -33.71 -21.90
N GLU A 419 -23.98 -34.06 -22.55
CA GLU A 419 -25.31 -33.97 -21.95
C GLU A 419 -25.47 -35.00 -20.82
N ARG A 420 -24.98 -36.25 -21.00
CA ARG A 420 -24.98 -37.27 -19.95
C ARG A 420 -24.19 -36.79 -18.71
N LEU A 421 -23.02 -36.23 -18.89
CA LEU A 421 -22.23 -35.70 -17.77
C LEU A 421 -22.94 -34.56 -17.05
N ARG A 422 -23.67 -33.72 -17.80
CA ARG A 422 -24.41 -32.58 -17.20
C ARG A 422 -25.64 -33.02 -16.40
N THR A 423 -26.30 -34.11 -16.83
CA THR A 423 -27.57 -34.54 -16.24
C THR A 423 -27.41 -35.58 -15.16
N ASP A 424 -26.48 -36.53 -15.34
CA ASP A 424 -26.38 -37.70 -14.51
C ASP A 424 -25.38 -37.57 -13.35
N TYR A 425 -24.60 -36.46 -13.33
CA TYR A 425 -23.54 -36.17 -12.35
C TYR A 425 -23.82 -34.88 -11.60
N ARG A 426 -23.43 -34.85 -10.33
CA ARG A 426 -23.59 -33.67 -9.46
C ARG A 426 -22.31 -32.87 -9.40
N TYR A 427 -22.44 -31.56 -9.53
CA TYR A 427 -21.30 -30.66 -9.29
C TYR A 427 -21.02 -30.51 -7.80
N ASP A 428 -19.77 -30.80 -7.38
CA ASP A 428 -19.33 -30.73 -5.99
C ASP A 428 -17.85 -30.28 -5.94
N LEU A 429 -17.55 -29.24 -5.16
CA LEU A 429 -16.17 -28.75 -5.00
C LEU A 429 -15.35 -29.60 -4.05
N ASP A 430 -16.01 -30.24 -3.08
CA ASP A 430 -15.39 -31.08 -2.06
C ASP A 430 -15.48 -32.57 -2.47
N SER A 431 -15.13 -32.86 -3.74
CA SER A 431 -15.21 -34.21 -4.27
C SER A 431 -14.32 -35.20 -3.52
N PRO A 432 -14.86 -36.33 -3.04
CA PRO A 432 -14.07 -37.37 -2.39
C PRO A 432 -13.12 -38.11 -3.34
N SER A 433 -13.28 -37.92 -4.65
CA SER A 433 -12.53 -38.63 -5.69
C SER A 433 -11.03 -38.24 -5.68
N GLY A 434 -10.67 -37.09 -5.14
CA GLY A 434 -9.25 -36.63 -5.08
C GLY A 434 -8.32 -37.50 -4.24
N ALA A 435 -8.86 -38.23 -3.28
CA ALA A 435 -8.12 -39.17 -2.44
C ALA A 435 -8.11 -40.61 -2.97
N ALA A 436 -8.86 -40.92 -4.05
CA ALA A 436 -8.95 -42.26 -4.62
C ALA A 436 -7.72 -42.60 -5.46
N ALA A 437 -7.32 -43.90 -5.45
CA ALA A 437 -6.21 -44.39 -6.25
C ALA A 437 -6.44 -44.22 -7.77
N GLN A 438 -7.69 -44.24 -8.20
CA GLN A 438 -8.14 -44.01 -9.57
C GLN A 438 -9.21 -42.90 -9.55
N PRO A 439 -8.82 -41.63 -9.48
CA PRO A 439 -9.76 -40.51 -9.28
C PRO A 439 -10.86 -40.43 -10.33
N LEU A 440 -10.53 -40.68 -11.59
CA LEU A 440 -11.49 -40.64 -12.70
C LEU A 440 -12.52 -41.76 -12.60
N LEU A 441 -12.10 -42.99 -12.31
CA LEU A 441 -13.02 -44.12 -12.18
C LEU A 441 -13.94 -43.97 -10.97
N HIS A 442 -13.42 -43.50 -9.85
CA HIS A 442 -14.21 -43.17 -8.68
C HIS A 442 -15.27 -42.11 -8.97
N PHE A 443 -14.90 -41.06 -9.75
CA PHE A 443 -15.85 -40.03 -10.18
C PHE A 443 -16.94 -40.63 -11.09
N LEU A 444 -16.56 -41.44 -12.09
CA LEU A 444 -17.50 -41.94 -13.09
C LEU A 444 -18.49 -42.98 -12.51
N PHE A 445 -18.02 -43.89 -11.64
CA PHE A 445 -18.79 -45.07 -11.24
C PHE A 445 -19.29 -45.02 -9.80
N GLU A 446 -18.58 -44.32 -8.89
CA GLU A 446 -18.89 -44.40 -7.47
C GLU A 446 -19.49 -43.05 -6.95
N SER A 447 -18.74 -41.99 -6.93
CA SER A 447 -19.18 -40.72 -6.32
C SER A 447 -20.21 -39.97 -7.15
N LYS A 448 -20.10 -40.01 -8.46
CA LYS A 448 -20.87 -39.20 -9.44
C LYS A 448 -20.96 -37.75 -9.07
N ALA A 449 -19.95 -37.26 -8.34
CA ALA A 449 -19.88 -35.91 -7.83
C ALA A 449 -18.45 -35.37 -7.92
N GLY A 450 -18.29 -34.17 -8.49
CA GLY A 450 -16.97 -33.56 -8.69
C GLY A 450 -17.06 -32.18 -9.28
N HIS A 451 -15.89 -31.54 -9.44
CA HIS A 451 -15.77 -30.20 -10.06
C HIS A 451 -15.32 -30.30 -11.53
N CYS A 452 -15.16 -29.14 -12.19
CA CYS A 452 -14.92 -29.03 -13.63
C CYS A 452 -13.78 -29.95 -14.16
N GLU A 453 -12.69 -30.14 -13.39
CA GLU A 453 -11.57 -31.01 -13.83
C GLU A 453 -11.99 -32.47 -13.99
N TYR A 454 -12.84 -33.00 -13.12
CA TYR A 454 -13.36 -34.36 -13.25
C TYR A 454 -14.28 -34.52 -14.47
N TYR A 455 -15.15 -33.52 -14.69
CA TYR A 455 -16.05 -33.49 -15.84
C TYR A 455 -15.29 -33.42 -17.17
N SER A 456 -14.31 -32.48 -17.27
CA SER A 456 -13.53 -32.35 -18.50
C SER A 456 -12.65 -33.59 -18.75
N THR A 457 -12.04 -34.15 -17.70
CA THR A 457 -11.25 -35.38 -17.82
C THR A 457 -12.12 -36.56 -18.25
N ALA A 458 -13.29 -36.74 -17.65
CA ALA A 458 -14.24 -37.78 -18.00
C ALA A 458 -14.65 -37.68 -19.47
N MET A 459 -15.06 -36.50 -19.93
CA MET A 459 -15.46 -36.29 -21.32
C MET A 459 -14.30 -36.58 -22.28
N ALA A 460 -13.08 -36.06 -21.96
CA ALA A 460 -11.91 -36.28 -22.80
C ALA A 460 -11.58 -37.77 -22.94
N MET A 461 -11.56 -38.52 -21.82
CA MET A 461 -11.23 -39.95 -21.85
C MET A 461 -12.33 -40.79 -22.50
N LEU A 462 -13.60 -40.49 -22.26
CA LEU A 462 -14.72 -41.17 -22.94
C LEU A 462 -14.63 -40.98 -24.46
N LEU A 463 -14.42 -39.76 -24.96
CA LEU A 463 -14.33 -39.50 -26.40
C LEU A 463 -13.09 -40.13 -27.03
N ARG A 464 -11.95 -40.14 -26.34
CA ARG A 464 -10.72 -40.82 -26.83
C ARG A 464 -10.93 -42.29 -27.02
N THR A 465 -11.67 -43.00 -26.13
CA THR A 465 -11.98 -44.39 -26.29
C THR A 465 -12.95 -44.70 -27.44
N LEU A 466 -13.65 -43.67 -27.93
CA LEU A 466 -14.50 -43.73 -29.14
C LEU A 466 -13.73 -43.37 -30.41
N GLY A 467 -12.46 -43.02 -30.31
CA GLY A 467 -11.63 -42.63 -31.45
C GLY A 467 -11.72 -41.13 -31.81
N VAL A 468 -12.32 -40.31 -30.96
CA VAL A 468 -12.47 -38.85 -31.18
C VAL A 468 -11.32 -38.12 -30.50
N PRO A 469 -10.47 -37.38 -31.23
CA PRO A 469 -9.33 -36.68 -30.65
C PRO A 469 -9.75 -35.53 -29.75
N THR A 470 -9.20 -35.51 -28.53
CA THR A 470 -9.56 -34.50 -27.53
C THR A 470 -8.36 -33.98 -26.78
N ARG A 471 -8.45 -32.74 -26.26
CA ARG A 471 -7.51 -32.18 -25.29
C ARG A 471 -8.27 -31.53 -24.14
N ASN A 472 -7.67 -31.58 -22.95
CA ASN A 472 -8.19 -30.89 -21.80
C ASN A 472 -7.64 -29.46 -21.80
N VAL A 473 -8.49 -28.49 -21.51
CA VAL A 473 -8.15 -27.05 -21.55
C VAL A 473 -8.49 -26.40 -20.24
N THR A 474 -7.58 -25.60 -19.75
CA THR A 474 -7.80 -24.73 -18.59
C THR A 474 -7.77 -23.26 -18.99
N GLY A 475 -8.59 -22.47 -18.34
CA GLY A 475 -8.73 -21.03 -18.61
C GLY A 475 -9.66 -20.38 -17.62
N PHE A 476 -10.33 -19.35 -18.06
CA PHE A 476 -11.35 -18.66 -17.28
C PHE A 476 -12.68 -18.65 -18.00
N ILE A 477 -13.77 -18.64 -17.22
CA ILE A 477 -15.12 -18.49 -17.75
C ILE A 477 -15.83 -17.31 -17.08
N GLY A 478 -16.39 -16.40 -17.88
CA GLY A 478 -17.23 -15.34 -17.36
C GLY A 478 -16.48 -14.12 -16.88
N GLY A 479 -17.05 -13.46 -15.91
CA GLY A 479 -16.63 -12.21 -15.30
C GLY A 479 -17.81 -11.38 -14.85
N THR A 480 -17.68 -10.66 -13.74
CA THR A 480 -18.73 -9.76 -13.22
C THR A 480 -18.48 -8.33 -13.66
N TYR A 481 -19.53 -7.64 -14.16
CA TYR A 481 -19.40 -6.27 -14.62
C TYR A 481 -19.24 -5.27 -13.47
N ASN A 482 -18.19 -4.46 -13.55
CA ASN A 482 -17.94 -3.34 -12.67
C ASN A 482 -18.36 -2.02 -13.35
N ARG A 483 -19.46 -1.41 -12.86
CA ARG A 483 -20.07 -0.21 -13.43
C ARG A 483 -19.23 1.06 -13.31
N PHE A 484 -18.31 1.13 -12.36
CA PHE A 484 -17.47 2.31 -12.11
C PHE A 484 -16.17 2.30 -12.89
N GLY A 485 -15.70 1.10 -13.25
CA GLY A 485 -14.50 0.89 -14.03
C GLY A 485 -14.74 0.59 -15.49
N ASP A 486 -16.01 0.27 -15.87
CA ASP A 486 -16.42 -0.14 -17.20
C ASP A 486 -15.64 -1.34 -17.74
N PHE A 487 -15.57 -2.39 -16.91
CA PHE A 487 -14.90 -3.64 -17.24
C PHE A 487 -15.60 -4.85 -16.60
N TYR A 488 -15.34 -6.02 -17.13
CA TYR A 488 -15.68 -7.28 -16.49
C TYR A 488 -14.51 -7.77 -15.67
N ALA A 489 -14.71 -7.91 -14.34
CA ALA A 489 -13.74 -8.47 -13.44
C ALA A 489 -13.78 -10.00 -13.52
N VAL A 490 -12.75 -10.60 -14.07
CA VAL A 490 -12.50 -12.05 -14.06
C VAL A 490 -11.62 -12.38 -12.88
N ARG A 491 -12.07 -13.26 -12.01
CA ARG A 491 -11.41 -13.58 -10.74
C ARG A 491 -10.69 -14.92 -10.80
N GLN A 492 -9.78 -15.16 -9.88
CA GLN A 492 -9.14 -16.48 -9.77
C GLN A 492 -10.18 -17.59 -9.55
N GLY A 493 -11.25 -17.30 -8.81
CA GLY A 493 -12.39 -18.19 -8.64
C GLY A 493 -13.20 -18.52 -9.90
N ASP A 494 -13.00 -17.75 -10.99
CA ASP A 494 -13.62 -18.01 -12.29
C ASP A 494 -12.78 -18.97 -13.16
N ALA A 495 -11.68 -19.53 -12.63
CA ALA A 495 -10.87 -20.54 -13.28
C ALA A 495 -11.73 -21.77 -13.59
N HIS A 496 -11.56 -22.33 -14.79
CA HIS A 496 -12.42 -23.39 -15.31
C HIS A 496 -11.65 -24.33 -16.22
N SER A 497 -12.17 -25.56 -16.33
CA SER A 497 -11.64 -26.59 -17.21
C SER A 497 -12.76 -27.11 -18.13
N TRP A 498 -12.41 -27.30 -19.42
CA TRP A 498 -13.32 -27.83 -20.45
C TRP A 498 -12.56 -28.70 -21.45
N VAL A 499 -13.25 -29.24 -22.42
CA VAL A 499 -12.68 -30.09 -23.48
C VAL A 499 -12.72 -29.36 -24.81
N GLU A 500 -11.66 -29.45 -25.57
CA GLU A 500 -11.65 -29.17 -26.99
C GLU A 500 -11.60 -30.49 -27.76
N VAL A 501 -12.55 -30.69 -28.67
CA VAL A 501 -12.71 -31.85 -29.53
C VAL A 501 -12.31 -31.47 -30.94
N TYR A 502 -11.46 -32.26 -31.57
CA TYR A 502 -11.08 -32.03 -32.97
C TYR A 502 -12.10 -32.62 -33.91
N LEU A 503 -12.82 -31.76 -34.60
CA LEU A 503 -13.81 -32.17 -35.61
C LEU A 503 -13.23 -31.91 -37.01
N THR A 504 -13.26 -32.93 -37.86
CA THR A 504 -12.75 -32.85 -39.23
C THR A 504 -13.45 -31.72 -40.00
N GLY A 505 -12.65 -30.84 -40.59
CA GLY A 505 -13.15 -29.65 -41.31
C GLY A 505 -13.54 -28.44 -40.45
N HIS A 506 -13.73 -28.61 -39.15
CA HIS A 506 -14.06 -27.56 -38.19
C HIS A 506 -12.91 -27.21 -37.24
N GLY A 507 -11.95 -28.14 -37.07
CA GLY A 507 -10.84 -27.99 -36.13
C GLY A 507 -11.26 -28.18 -34.69
N TRP A 508 -10.51 -27.56 -33.77
CA TRP A 508 -10.76 -27.63 -32.33
C TRP A 508 -12.05 -26.93 -31.94
N THR A 509 -13.05 -27.69 -31.52
CA THR A 509 -14.37 -27.20 -31.10
C THR A 509 -14.53 -27.41 -29.60
N ARG A 510 -14.98 -26.35 -28.88
CA ARG A 510 -15.16 -26.38 -27.44
C ARG A 510 -16.43 -27.11 -27.03
N TYR A 511 -16.30 -28.02 -26.04
CA TYR A 511 -17.37 -28.65 -25.30
C TYR A 511 -17.14 -28.51 -23.80
N ASP A 512 -18.17 -28.09 -23.07
CA ASP A 512 -18.09 -27.95 -21.62
C ASP A 512 -19.10 -28.90 -20.95
N PRO A 513 -18.65 -30.02 -20.39
CA PRO A 513 -19.51 -31.00 -19.73
C PRO A 513 -20.00 -30.58 -18.36
N THR A 514 -19.57 -29.44 -17.84
CA THR A 514 -19.98 -28.96 -16.51
C THR A 514 -21.40 -28.42 -16.53
N PRO A 515 -22.26 -28.74 -15.54
CA PRO A 515 -23.61 -28.21 -15.47
C PRO A 515 -23.65 -26.68 -15.48
N PRO A 516 -24.49 -26.00 -16.27
CA PRO A 516 -24.47 -24.54 -16.46
C PRO A 516 -24.62 -23.71 -15.19
N LEU A 517 -25.42 -24.18 -14.22
CA LEU A 517 -25.65 -23.51 -12.95
C LEU A 517 -24.41 -23.50 -12.03
N SER A 518 -23.50 -24.44 -12.23
CA SER A 518 -22.26 -24.56 -11.45
C SER A 518 -21.10 -23.83 -12.09
N SER A 519 -21.18 -23.49 -13.38
CA SER A 519 -20.20 -22.68 -14.10
C SER A 519 -20.36 -21.19 -13.80
N ALA A 520 -21.49 -20.76 -13.21
CA ALA A 520 -21.71 -19.36 -12.88
C ALA A 520 -20.74 -18.89 -11.77
N PRO A 521 -20.09 -17.73 -11.94
CA PRO A 521 -19.27 -17.15 -10.90
C PRO A 521 -20.05 -17.00 -9.59
N ARG A 522 -19.53 -17.53 -8.48
CA ARG A 522 -20.19 -17.45 -7.16
C ARG A 522 -20.10 -16.09 -6.48
N SER A 523 -19.48 -15.11 -7.12
CA SER A 523 -19.28 -13.76 -6.55
C SER A 523 -20.50 -12.85 -6.63
N ASP A 524 -21.73 -13.39 -6.66
CA ASP A 524 -22.97 -12.61 -6.64
C ASP A 524 -23.24 -12.00 -5.28
N VAL A 525 -22.36 -11.10 -4.87
CA VAL A 525 -22.66 -10.16 -3.80
C VAL A 525 -23.54 -9.08 -4.41
N THR A 526 -24.80 -9.02 -4.00
CA THR A 526 -25.77 -8.00 -4.48
C THR A 526 -25.92 -6.88 -3.44
N GLY A 527 -26.53 -5.78 -3.85
CA GLY A 527 -26.85 -4.65 -2.96
C GLY A 527 -25.67 -3.75 -2.63
N VAL A 528 -25.68 -3.20 -1.42
CA VAL A 528 -24.72 -2.18 -0.96
C VAL A 528 -23.26 -2.71 -0.95
N VAL A 529 -23.09 -3.98 -0.61
CA VAL A 529 -21.74 -4.60 -0.56
C VAL A 529 -21.14 -4.73 -1.95
N ALA A 530 -21.94 -5.12 -2.96
CA ALA A 530 -21.49 -5.13 -4.35
C ALA A 530 -21.13 -3.72 -4.84
N PHE A 531 -21.97 -2.73 -4.50
CA PHE A 531 -21.72 -1.34 -4.86
C PHE A 531 -20.39 -0.82 -4.29
N LEU A 532 -20.11 -1.08 -3.00
CA LEU A 532 -18.85 -0.69 -2.37
C LEU A 532 -17.65 -1.44 -2.96
N ARG A 533 -17.80 -2.73 -3.22
CA ARG A 533 -16.76 -3.52 -3.89
C ARG A 533 -16.41 -2.93 -5.24
N ASP A 534 -17.42 -2.64 -6.08
CA ASP A 534 -17.21 -2.11 -7.43
C ASP A 534 -16.49 -0.75 -7.40
N ILE A 535 -16.81 0.13 -6.42
CA ILE A 535 -16.10 1.41 -6.21
C ILE A 535 -14.63 1.16 -5.85
N ILE A 536 -14.38 0.27 -4.89
CA ILE A 536 -13.03 -0.01 -4.41
C ILE A 536 -12.17 -0.61 -5.53
N GLU A 537 -12.73 -1.56 -6.29
CA GLU A 537 -12.04 -2.19 -7.42
C GLU A 537 -11.71 -1.19 -8.54
N ALA A 538 -12.67 -0.33 -8.91
CA ALA A 538 -12.44 0.72 -9.89
C ALA A 538 -11.42 1.76 -9.43
N ALA A 539 -11.45 2.13 -8.15
CA ALA A 539 -10.47 3.03 -7.55
C ALA A 539 -9.07 2.37 -7.51
N ALA A 540 -9.00 1.07 -7.16
CA ALA A 540 -7.75 0.31 -7.14
C ALA A 540 -7.14 0.20 -8.55
N GLN A 541 -7.95 -0.03 -9.58
CA GLN A 541 -7.49 -0.05 -10.97
C GLN A 541 -6.91 1.31 -11.40
N ARG A 542 -7.63 2.42 -11.09
CA ARG A 542 -7.13 3.76 -11.41
C ARG A 542 -5.82 4.07 -10.68
N TRP A 543 -5.72 3.67 -9.41
CA TRP A 543 -4.51 3.79 -8.61
C TRP A 543 -3.36 2.99 -9.22
N SER A 544 -3.60 1.72 -9.57
CA SER A 544 -2.60 0.85 -10.20
C SER A 544 -2.12 1.43 -11.53
N ARG A 545 -3.04 1.87 -12.40
CA ARG A 545 -2.72 2.41 -13.73
C ARG A 545 -1.99 3.75 -13.69
N HIS A 546 -2.43 4.70 -12.84
CA HIS A 546 -1.93 6.08 -12.89
C HIS A 546 -0.91 6.43 -11.80
N VAL A 547 -0.74 5.61 -10.77
CA VAL A 547 0.20 5.86 -9.67
C VAL A 547 1.30 4.82 -9.64
N ILE A 548 0.95 3.53 -9.59
CA ILE A 548 1.94 2.46 -9.55
C ILE A 548 2.59 2.28 -10.93
N GLY A 549 1.78 2.20 -11.98
CA GLY A 549 2.20 2.03 -13.37
C GLY A 549 2.70 3.33 -14.04
N TYR A 550 2.71 4.47 -13.32
CA TYR A 550 3.21 5.72 -13.86
C TYR A 550 4.72 5.62 -14.13
N ASP A 551 5.08 5.49 -15.39
CA ASP A 551 6.45 5.32 -15.87
C ASP A 551 6.92 6.51 -16.73
N LEU A 552 8.12 6.37 -17.33
CA LEU A 552 8.71 7.43 -18.16
C LEU A 552 7.87 7.72 -19.41
N ASP A 553 7.26 6.69 -20.00
CA ASP A 553 6.47 6.85 -21.22
C ASP A 553 5.20 7.63 -20.96
N GLN A 554 4.48 7.30 -19.89
CA GLN A 554 3.31 8.07 -19.43
C GLN A 554 3.70 9.49 -19.02
N GLN A 555 4.90 9.68 -18.44
CA GLN A 555 5.44 11.00 -18.13
C GLN A 555 5.66 11.83 -19.39
N ILE A 556 6.28 11.26 -20.42
CA ILE A 556 6.50 11.90 -21.71
C ILE A 556 5.17 12.23 -22.38
N GLU A 557 4.21 11.32 -22.36
CA GLU A 557 2.88 11.54 -22.92
C GLU A 557 2.12 12.65 -22.19
N LEU A 558 2.18 12.69 -20.86
CA LEU A 558 1.63 13.78 -20.05
C LEU A 558 2.24 15.12 -20.46
N PHE A 559 3.56 15.21 -20.60
CA PHE A 559 4.21 16.45 -21.03
C PHE A 559 3.85 16.83 -22.47
N ARG A 560 3.73 15.86 -23.39
CA ARG A 560 3.26 16.09 -24.76
C ARG A 560 1.83 16.62 -24.79
N SER A 561 0.92 15.99 -24.03
CA SER A 561 -0.49 16.40 -23.96
C SER A 561 -0.66 17.80 -23.35
N VAL A 562 0.10 18.13 -22.29
CA VAL A 562 0.11 19.46 -21.71
C VAL A 562 0.64 20.48 -22.71
N LYS A 563 1.72 20.16 -23.42
CA LYS A 563 2.29 21.03 -24.49
C LYS A 563 1.29 21.23 -25.61
N GLN A 564 0.61 20.19 -26.09
CA GLN A 564 -0.42 20.28 -27.14
C GLN A 564 -1.61 21.12 -26.70
N ARG A 565 -2.14 20.92 -25.49
CA ARG A 565 -3.21 21.73 -24.92
C ARG A 565 -2.80 23.20 -24.75
N TYR A 566 -1.56 23.44 -24.31
CA TYR A 566 -1.01 24.80 -24.23
C TYR A 566 -0.95 25.48 -25.61
N HIS A 567 -0.55 24.76 -26.66
CA HIS A 567 -0.53 25.27 -28.03
C HIS A 567 -1.95 25.45 -28.60
N ALA A 568 -2.88 24.53 -28.32
CA ALA A 568 -4.29 24.63 -28.75
C ALA A 568 -5.02 25.79 -28.08
N TRP A 569 -4.65 26.18 -26.85
CA TRP A 569 -5.21 27.33 -26.15
C TRP A 569 -4.62 28.68 -26.58
N GLY A 570 -4.02 28.77 -27.77
CA GLY A 570 -3.42 29.99 -28.29
C GLY A 570 -2.14 30.41 -27.58
N GLY A 571 -1.37 29.41 -27.11
CA GLY A 571 -0.18 29.59 -26.29
C GLY A 571 0.90 30.52 -26.88
N GLN A 572 0.89 30.79 -28.19
CA GLN A 572 1.78 31.77 -28.78
C GLN A 572 1.39 33.22 -28.43
N GLN A 573 0.10 33.52 -28.32
CA GLN A 573 -0.37 34.88 -27.91
C GLN A 573 -0.40 34.97 -26.37
N MET A 574 -0.91 33.98 -25.68
CA MET A 574 -0.96 33.90 -24.22
C MET A 574 0.44 33.84 -23.61
N GLY A 575 1.37 33.10 -24.23
CA GLY A 575 2.76 32.99 -23.76
C GLY A 575 3.54 34.30 -23.87
N ARG A 576 3.27 35.17 -24.85
CA ARG A 576 3.86 36.52 -24.94
C ARG A 576 3.33 37.45 -23.82
N HIS A 577 2.03 37.37 -23.51
CA HIS A 577 1.44 38.10 -22.40
C HIS A 577 1.87 37.52 -21.04
N LEU A 578 1.85 36.20 -20.87
CA LEU A 578 2.24 35.55 -19.62
C LEU A 578 3.75 35.73 -19.32
N ARG A 579 4.63 35.61 -20.32
CA ARG A 579 6.07 35.91 -20.16
C ARG A 579 6.32 37.31 -19.67
N ARG A 580 5.46 38.26 -20.02
CA ARG A 580 5.55 39.66 -19.55
C ARG A 580 5.15 39.78 -18.07
N TYR A 581 4.26 38.91 -17.58
CA TYR A 581 3.75 38.92 -16.19
C TYR A 581 4.44 37.91 -15.27
N VAL A 582 5.10 36.87 -15.81
CA VAL A 582 5.85 35.89 -15.00
C VAL A 582 6.89 36.59 -14.09
N PRO A 583 7.73 37.52 -14.54
CA PRO A 583 8.65 38.21 -13.64
C PRO A 583 7.90 39.03 -12.60
N VAL A 584 6.79 39.67 -12.97
CA VAL A 584 5.96 40.44 -12.03
C VAL A 584 5.32 39.51 -11.00
N LEU A 585 4.78 38.37 -11.43
CA LEU A 585 4.19 37.38 -10.54
C LEU A 585 5.27 36.76 -9.61
N ALA A 586 6.45 36.47 -10.16
CA ALA A 586 7.59 36.01 -9.37
C ALA A 586 8.03 37.03 -8.32
N VAL A 587 8.10 38.32 -8.69
CA VAL A 587 8.40 39.40 -7.77
C VAL A 587 7.31 39.58 -6.70
N VAL A 588 6.03 39.43 -7.08
CA VAL A 588 4.90 39.51 -6.13
C VAL A 588 4.92 38.31 -5.16
N VAL A 589 5.18 37.08 -5.66
CA VAL A 589 5.28 35.89 -4.83
C VAL A 589 6.52 35.93 -3.93
N LEU A 590 7.68 36.27 -4.48
CA LEU A 590 8.91 36.42 -3.71
C LEU A 590 8.82 37.62 -2.74
N GLY A 591 8.23 38.74 -3.17
CA GLY A 591 7.92 39.87 -2.32
C GLY A 591 6.92 39.54 -1.22
N GLY A 592 5.91 38.75 -1.52
CA GLY A 592 4.96 38.21 -0.53
C GLY A 592 5.61 37.28 0.49
N ILE A 593 6.48 36.37 0.04
CA ILE A 593 7.28 35.51 0.91
C ILE A 593 8.26 36.32 1.76
N ALA A 594 8.96 37.29 1.14
CA ALA A 594 9.86 38.18 1.82
C ALA A 594 9.12 39.09 2.82
N TYR A 595 7.94 39.61 2.45
CA TYR A 595 7.08 40.39 3.34
C TYR A 595 6.56 39.56 4.52
N LEU A 596 6.10 38.31 4.28
CA LEU A 596 5.67 37.41 5.34
C LEU A 596 6.84 37.00 6.24
N GLY A 597 8.01 36.74 5.65
CA GLY A 597 9.25 36.50 6.38
C GLY A 597 9.67 37.71 7.20
N TRP A 598 9.67 38.94 6.59
CA TRP A 598 9.96 40.18 7.27
C TRP A 598 8.92 40.53 8.35
N ARG A 599 7.63 40.31 8.07
CA ARG A 599 6.55 40.50 9.06
C ARG A 599 6.70 39.53 10.24
N ARG A 600 7.08 38.28 10.01
CA ARG A 600 7.41 37.31 11.09
C ARG A 600 8.70 37.77 11.83
N PHE A 601 9.72 38.18 11.12
CA PHE A 601 10.97 38.64 11.72
C PHE A 601 10.78 39.97 12.44
N ALA A 602 10.03 40.92 11.88
CA ALA A 602 9.65 42.17 12.52
C ALA A 602 8.70 41.93 13.72
N SER A 603 7.75 40.97 13.63
CA SER A 603 6.89 40.62 14.74
C SER A 603 7.63 39.84 15.84
N SER A 604 8.72 39.13 15.53
CA SER A 604 9.60 38.56 16.55
C SER A 604 10.47 39.59 17.22
N ARG A 605 10.84 40.67 16.53
CA ARG A 605 11.52 41.83 17.12
C ARG A 605 10.58 42.76 17.89
N THR A 606 9.30 42.83 17.53
CA THR A 606 8.29 43.64 18.23
C THR A 606 7.57 42.88 19.37
N ARG A 607 7.85 41.60 19.57
CA ARG A 607 7.30 40.82 20.73
C ARG A 607 8.00 41.09 22.05
N THR A 608 8.87 42.08 22.11
CA THR A 608 9.34 42.71 23.36
C THR A 608 8.65 44.04 23.67
N ARG A 609 7.48 44.31 23.08
CA ARG A 609 6.60 45.37 23.64
C ARG A 609 5.73 44.76 24.71
N PRO A 610 5.88 45.14 25.98
CA PRO A 610 4.93 44.76 27.01
C PRO A 610 3.57 45.35 26.66
N SER A 611 2.54 44.45 26.72
CA SER A 611 1.14 44.89 26.73
C SER A 611 0.99 46.06 27.75
N LYS A 612 0.55 47.21 27.27
CA LYS A 612 0.13 48.32 28.11
C LYS A 612 -1.11 47.86 28.92
N VAL A 613 -0.89 47.26 30.06
CA VAL A 613 -1.78 47.39 31.19
C VAL A 613 -1.35 48.70 31.87
N ALA A 614 -2.10 49.72 31.63
CA ALA A 614 -1.88 51.04 32.20
C ALA A 614 -1.80 50.92 33.72
N GLY A 615 -0.66 51.32 34.29
CA GLY A 615 -0.45 51.45 35.73
C GLY A 615 0.66 50.59 36.35
N GLN A 616 0.87 49.33 35.94
CA GLN A 616 1.92 48.46 36.51
C GLN A 616 3.21 48.36 35.62
N GLY A 617 3.17 48.89 34.40
CA GLY A 617 4.28 48.75 33.44
C GLY A 617 5.47 49.71 33.69
N ALA A 618 5.25 50.86 34.28
CA ALA A 618 6.29 51.87 34.49
C ALA A 618 7.28 51.47 35.60
N ALA A 619 6.75 50.94 36.72
CA ALA A 619 7.57 50.52 37.86
C ALA A 619 8.44 49.28 37.53
N VAL A 620 7.87 48.31 36.81
CA VAL A 620 8.62 47.11 36.34
C VAL A 620 9.70 47.48 35.33
N THR A 621 9.42 48.45 34.43
CA THR A 621 10.38 48.96 33.45
C THR A 621 11.55 49.63 34.16
N ARG A 622 11.28 50.43 35.17
CA ARG A 622 12.31 51.12 35.97
C ARG A 622 13.20 50.15 36.74
N ALA A 623 12.63 49.14 37.38
CA ALA A 623 13.39 48.08 38.07
C ALA A 623 14.33 47.31 37.12
N VAL A 624 13.91 47.05 35.89
CA VAL A 624 14.76 46.40 34.86
C VAL A 624 15.90 47.32 34.40
N GLU A 625 15.66 48.63 34.23
CA GLU A 625 16.69 49.60 33.89
C GLU A 625 17.76 49.69 34.99
N LEU A 626 17.34 49.77 36.25
CA LEU A 626 18.22 49.81 37.39
C LEU A 626 19.07 48.51 37.50
N TYR A 627 18.49 47.37 37.27
CA TYR A 627 19.23 46.10 37.29
C TYR A 627 20.24 45.99 36.13
N ARG A 628 19.90 46.49 34.95
CA ARG A 628 20.87 46.59 33.84
C ARG A 628 22.06 47.49 34.20
N SER A 629 21.82 48.60 34.87
CA SER A 629 22.90 49.46 35.30
C SER A 629 23.85 48.81 36.33
N LEU A 630 23.31 47.85 37.15
CA LEU A 630 24.09 47.01 38.03
C LEU A 630 24.89 45.96 37.22
N GLU A 631 24.32 45.30 36.24
CA GLU A 631 25.04 44.38 35.37
C GLU A 631 26.18 45.08 34.62
N ASP A 632 25.96 46.29 34.14
CA ASP A 632 26.99 47.07 33.47
C ASP A 632 28.11 47.50 34.41
N ALA A 633 27.77 47.82 35.68
CA ALA A 633 28.79 48.09 36.71
C ALA A 633 29.64 46.85 37.03
N LEU A 634 29.01 45.68 37.10
CA LEU A 634 29.72 44.41 37.33
C LEU A 634 30.61 44.01 36.17
N ARG A 635 30.18 44.30 34.91
CA ARG A 635 31.06 44.09 33.73
C ARG A 635 32.32 44.91 33.77
N LEU A 636 32.21 46.15 34.20
CA LEU A 636 33.38 47.03 34.35
C LEU A 636 34.37 46.53 35.42
N MET A 637 33.88 45.75 36.41
CA MET A 637 34.69 45.10 37.41
C MET A 637 35.22 43.71 37.02
N GLY A 638 35.03 43.28 35.73
CA GLY A 638 35.46 41.99 35.22
C GLY A 638 34.55 40.82 35.60
N VAL A 639 33.40 41.09 36.25
CA VAL A 639 32.46 40.08 36.74
C VAL A 639 31.18 40.09 35.93
N SER A 640 31.16 39.35 34.84
CA SER A 640 29.99 39.31 33.97
C SER A 640 29.10 38.08 34.25
N ARG A 641 27.77 38.30 34.34
CA ARG A 641 26.81 37.19 34.46
C ARG A 641 26.62 36.52 33.11
N GLN A 642 26.69 35.19 33.05
CA GLN A 642 26.33 34.41 31.88
C GLN A 642 24.81 34.51 31.63
N PRO A 643 24.34 34.65 30.37
CA PRO A 643 22.90 34.78 30.05
C PRO A 643 22.01 33.67 30.62
N ALA A 644 22.54 32.46 30.78
CA ALA A 644 21.83 31.33 31.34
C ALA A 644 21.77 31.29 32.89
N THR A 645 22.56 32.13 33.57
CA THR A 645 22.60 32.12 35.05
C THR A 645 21.53 33.08 35.60
N PRO A 646 20.62 32.60 36.50
CA PRO A 646 19.64 33.47 37.13
C PRO A 646 20.32 34.58 37.95
N PRO A 647 19.74 35.79 38.03
CA PRO A 647 20.28 36.95 38.77
C PRO A 647 20.70 36.61 40.21
N LEU A 648 19.81 35.95 40.95
CA LEU A 648 20.06 35.56 42.35
C LEU A 648 21.19 34.51 42.51
N ALA A 649 21.24 33.55 41.55
CA ALA A 649 22.30 32.54 41.56
C ALA A 649 23.69 33.19 41.33
N HIS A 650 23.75 34.13 40.43
CA HIS A 650 24.97 34.91 40.19
C HIS A 650 25.41 35.74 41.43
N ALA A 651 24.46 36.46 42.05
CA ALA A 651 24.74 37.22 43.26
C ALA A 651 25.22 36.32 44.44
N ARG A 652 24.60 35.16 44.63
CA ARG A 652 25.03 34.16 45.66
C ARG A 652 26.40 33.58 45.33
N ALA A 653 26.69 33.31 44.06
CA ALA A 653 28.01 32.84 43.67
C ALA A 653 29.13 33.83 44.07
N LEU A 654 28.87 35.14 43.91
CA LEU A 654 29.82 36.20 44.35
C LEU A 654 30.01 36.18 45.86
N VAL A 655 28.98 35.87 46.65
CA VAL A 655 29.09 35.70 48.11
C VAL A 655 29.98 34.51 48.45
N HIS A 656 29.81 33.37 47.80
CA HIS A 656 30.66 32.21 48.00
C HIS A 656 32.11 32.45 47.59
N LEU A 657 32.36 33.26 46.56
CA LEU A 657 33.69 33.68 46.13
C LEU A 657 34.28 34.79 47.00
N LYS A 658 33.59 35.23 48.06
CA LYS A 658 33.99 36.31 48.97
C LYS A 658 34.41 37.60 48.19
N HIS A 659 33.68 37.91 47.07
CA HIS A 659 33.96 39.08 46.29
C HIS A 659 33.64 40.35 47.08
N PRO A 660 34.46 41.42 47.04
CA PRO A 660 34.26 42.61 47.84
C PRO A 660 32.90 43.29 47.67
N ALA A 661 32.33 43.25 46.50
CA ALA A 661 31.00 43.77 46.17
C ALA A 661 29.83 42.80 46.45
N ALA A 662 30.09 41.58 46.94
CA ALA A 662 29.11 40.48 46.95
C ALA A 662 27.83 40.79 47.74
N ASN A 663 27.97 41.33 48.97
CA ASN A 663 26.82 41.64 49.81
C ASN A 663 25.94 42.74 49.22
N GLU A 664 26.55 43.74 48.57
CA GLU A 664 25.87 44.83 47.93
C GLU A 664 25.13 44.38 46.67
N VAL A 665 25.78 43.55 45.85
CA VAL A 665 25.19 42.94 44.68
C VAL A 665 23.99 42.03 45.04
N LEU A 666 24.11 41.27 46.12
CA LEU A 666 23.02 40.40 46.60
C LEU A 666 21.82 41.26 47.02
N ALA A 667 22.03 42.28 47.87
CA ALA A 667 20.97 43.16 48.35
C ALA A 667 20.24 43.94 47.19
N LEU A 668 21.01 44.43 46.21
CA LEU A 668 20.44 45.10 45.01
C LEU A 668 19.69 44.10 44.10
N THR A 669 20.18 42.86 44.02
CA THR A 669 19.51 41.82 43.23
C THR A 669 18.22 41.39 43.88
N GLU A 670 18.16 41.24 45.21
CA GLU A 670 16.95 40.93 45.95
C GLU A 670 15.92 42.06 45.81
N CYS A 671 16.32 43.32 45.99
CA CYS A 671 15.46 44.52 45.75
C CYS A 671 14.87 44.49 44.34
N TYR A 672 15.69 44.22 43.29
CA TYR A 672 15.21 44.06 41.92
C TYR A 672 14.18 42.92 41.74
N LEU A 673 14.41 41.78 42.36
CA LEU A 673 13.51 40.59 42.26
C LEU A 673 12.18 40.86 42.96
N GLU A 674 12.20 41.50 44.11
CA GLU A 674 11.00 41.95 44.80
C GLU A 674 10.17 42.92 43.97
N ALA A 675 10.82 43.94 43.39
CA ALA A 675 10.15 44.92 42.53
C ALA A 675 9.58 44.29 41.25
N ARG A 676 10.33 43.35 40.64
CA ARG A 676 9.93 42.73 39.38
C ARG A 676 8.89 41.65 39.52
N PHE A 677 9.01 40.83 40.56
CA PHE A 677 8.23 39.58 40.70
C PHE A 677 7.37 39.58 41.98
N GLY A 678 7.71 40.41 43.02
CA GLY A 678 7.04 40.44 44.31
C GLY A 678 5.84 41.41 44.38
N ARG A 679 5.45 42.07 43.23
CA ARG A 679 4.37 43.08 43.18
C ARG A 679 4.60 44.32 44.05
N ARG A 680 5.80 44.59 44.50
CA ARG A 680 6.17 45.78 45.27
C ARG A 680 6.69 46.85 44.28
N GLU A 681 6.13 48.02 44.30
CA GLU A 681 6.67 49.17 43.51
C GLU A 681 7.83 49.84 44.26
N LEU A 682 8.92 50.06 43.55
CA LEU A 682 10.02 50.84 44.09
C LEU A 682 9.58 52.31 44.28
N THR A 683 9.74 52.80 45.49
CA THR A 683 9.53 54.22 45.73
C THR A 683 10.60 55.05 45.02
N PRO A 684 10.34 56.33 44.72
CA PRO A 684 11.35 57.21 44.11
C PRO A 684 12.64 57.34 44.93
N GLU A 685 12.54 57.21 46.25
CA GLU A 685 13.71 57.23 47.17
C GLU A 685 14.53 55.92 47.06
N GLU A 686 13.83 54.78 47.02
CA GLU A 686 14.50 53.46 46.84
C GLU A 686 15.20 53.37 45.47
N ALA A 687 14.59 53.88 44.40
CA ALA A 687 15.21 53.93 43.07
C ALA A 687 16.44 54.81 43.04
N ARG A 688 16.40 55.97 43.69
CA ARG A 688 17.61 56.85 43.84
C ARG A 688 18.69 56.19 44.70
N SER A 689 18.29 55.54 45.76
CA SER A 689 19.23 54.80 46.61
C SER A 689 19.92 53.67 45.81
N PHE A 690 19.16 52.95 44.97
CA PHE A 690 19.70 51.90 44.12
C PHE A 690 20.75 52.48 43.13
N GLU A 691 20.42 53.61 42.46
CA GLU A 691 21.33 54.28 41.52
C GLU A 691 22.63 54.73 42.22
N LEU A 692 22.51 55.32 43.39
CA LEU A 692 23.69 55.79 44.16
C LEU A 692 24.58 54.60 44.58
N ARG A 693 23.97 53.48 44.99
CA ARG A 693 24.68 52.26 45.37
C ARG A 693 25.38 51.59 44.19
N VAL A 694 24.73 51.61 43.00
CA VAL A 694 25.38 51.15 41.76
C VAL A 694 26.54 52.06 41.36
N LYS A 695 26.40 53.36 41.57
CA LYS A 695 27.46 54.36 41.28
C LYS A 695 28.65 54.17 42.21
N SER A 696 28.43 53.88 43.51
CA SER A 696 29.52 53.59 44.46
C SER A 696 30.26 52.26 44.12
N LEU A 697 29.51 51.23 43.63
CA LEU A 697 30.12 50.01 43.09
C LEU A 697 31.07 50.25 41.92
N ARG A 698 30.74 51.20 41.01
CA ARG A 698 31.65 51.56 39.91
C ARG A 698 32.94 52.23 40.32
N GLN A 699 33.00 52.80 41.55
CA GLN A 699 34.16 53.49 42.08
C GLN A 699 35.05 52.56 42.96
N LEU A 700 34.59 51.35 43.25
CA LEU A 700 35.38 50.39 44.00
C LEU A 700 36.58 49.93 43.16
N LYS A 701 37.79 50.38 43.54
CA LYS A 701 39.05 49.86 43.01
C LYS A 701 39.28 48.49 43.62
N LEU A 702 39.28 47.44 42.82
CA LEU A 702 39.70 46.12 43.21
C LEU A 702 41.23 46.13 43.49
N PRO A 703 41.73 45.52 44.56
CA PRO A 703 43.17 45.29 44.73
C PRO A 703 43.70 44.45 43.58
N GLU A 704 44.82 44.86 42.98
CA GLU A 704 45.43 44.23 41.79
C GLU A 704 45.90 42.77 41.97
N ASP A 705 45.73 42.15 43.13
CA ASP A 705 46.34 40.86 43.49
C ASP A 705 45.44 39.61 43.36
N ARG A 706 44.34 39.65 42.61
CA ARG A 706 43.52 38.46 42.32
C ARG A 706 42.94 38.46 40.90
N ALA A 707 43.82 38.61 39.90
CA ALA A 707 43.55 38.24 38.54
C ALA A 707 44.41 37.04 38.17
N ALA A 708 43.96 35.84 38.53
CA ALA A 708 44.39 34.54 38.02
C ALA A 708 43.19 33.58 38.09
#